data_68f61ac9bc8d186a3de469a35c7610aa
#
_entry.id   68f61ac9bc8d186a3de469a35c7610aa
#
_cell.length_a   1.000
_cell.length_b   1.000
_cell.length_c   1.000
_cell.angle_alpha   90.00
_cell.angle_beta   90.00
_cell.angle_gamma   90.00
#
_symmetry.space_group_name_H-M   'P 1'
#
loop_
_entity.id
_entity.type
_entity.pdbx_description
1 polymer ?
#
loop_
_entity_poly.entity_id
_entity_poly.type
_entity_poly.pdbx_seq_one_letter_code
_entity_poly.pdbx_strand_id
1 'polypeptide(L)'
;MRNFLVTLSALALAACATTQIPETNVADTNAADMPEADKTVEDPYLWLEDVEGAAALGWVKSQNQRTLAELQADPRYAGFEAAALDALNSKERIAYGAVRSGLVYNFWQDDEHVRGLWRRTPIESYRTENPEWETIVDFDKLSADEGKNWVYKGANCFAPKDSAEYKCMVSLSDGGKDAVIQREFDLQTKTFVEGGFVTPEAKQGIAWAGTDTILIATDWGGDTVTESGYPFVVKRWQRGTPLESAVEVHRGDKTDVGVWPMTIELEDGRVLQGAVEAETFFTSTYWWFPEGESEAVQWPIPLKSTPNGVYAGQLLVSLQEDWAPEGQEETFKSGDLVAFDVEAFLSDRVLPPVSLVFHPNEAQALEGVSIAKGALLLGVSDTAVGKVMRAEPGEDGWLVWNIELPGSGQANVAFSSDREKEVFLNYEDFLTPDSLLEYDSDTDAVTTLKSVPAKFDASGLKVVQKFATSKDGTKVPYFLVSKADIPMDGTTPTLLYGYGGFQVSMNPSYSPVTGRLWLEQGGAYVLANIRGGGEFGPAWHQAGLKQNRQRIYDDFISVGEDLVATGVTSPEHLGIMGGSNGGLLMGVMLNQRPDLWNAVVVQVPLLDMLRYHLLLAGASWVDEYGSPDVPEERAFLETISPYQNFDAAKPYPVPFFVTSTKDDRVHPGHARKMAKKFEAAGLPFLYYENIDGGHAAAANQTERAKRTALEFTYLSRQLMGPASAK
;
A
#
# COMPACT_ATOMS: atom_id res chain seq x y z
N MET A 1 -6.86 -12.00 -10.31
CA MET A 1 -6.06 -10.88 -10.83
C MET A 1 -5.94 -9.69 -9.89
N ARG A 2 -6.98 -9.31 -9.13
CA ARG A 2 -6.89 -8.24 -8.10
C ARG A 2 -5.75 -8.44 -7.09
N ASN A 3 -5.29 -9.67 -6.86
CA ASN A 3 -4.10 -9.96 -6.05
C ASN A 3 -2.77 -9.57 -6.74
N PHE A 4 -2.76 -9.31 -8.04
CA PHE A 4 -1.53 -8.99 -8.78
C PHE A 4 -1.27 -7.49 -8.86
N LEU A 5 -2.32 -6.67 -9.05
CA LEU A 5 -2.19 -5.19 -9.07
C LEU A 5 -2.07 -4.60 -7.67
N VAL A 6 -2.81 -5.15 -6.69
CA VAL A 6 -2.61 -4.83 -5.27
C VAL A 6 -1.24 -5.32 -4.78
N THR A 7 -0.66 -6.37 -5.43
CA THR A 7 0.69 -6.84 -5.11
C THR A 7 1.79 -5.95 -5.70
N LEU A 8 1.65 -5.31 -6.86
CA LEU A 8 2.69 -4.37 -7.32
C LEU A 8 2.69 -3.04 -6.53
N SER A 9 1.54 -2.52 -6.15
CA SER A 9 1.46 -1.39 -5.19
C SER A 9 1.70 -1.82 -3.73
N ALA A 10 1.53 -3.11 -3.40
CA ALA A 10 1.80 -3.70 -2.09
C ALA A 10 3.11 -4.48 -2.01
N LEU A 11 3.74 -4.83 -3.15
CA LEU A 11 4.98 -5.61 -3.26
C LEU A 11 6.26 -4.79 -3.01
N ALA A 12 6.15 -3.51 -2.75
CA ALA A 12 7.24 -2.78 -2.09
C ALA A 12 7.45 -3.22 -0.62
N LEU A 13 7.13 -4.48 -0.28
CA LEU A 13 6.93 -4.96 1.08
C LEU A 13 7.60 -6.30 1.32
N ALA A 14 8.91 -6.37 1.62
CA ALA A 14 9.44 -7.46 2.44
C ALA A 14 10.97 -7.55 2.48
N ALA A 15 11.60 -7.74 3.41
CA ALA A 15 12.14 -8.36 4.59
C ALA A 15 13.64 -8.72 4.59
N CYS A 16 14.21 -8.81 5.70
CA CYS A 16 15.51 -9.43 5.98
C CYS A 16 15.38 -10.70 6.82
N ALA A 17 16.08 -11.76 6.45
CA ALA A 17 16.45 -12.85 7.34
C ALA A 17 17.97 -12.81 7.56
N THR A 18 18.36 -12.75 8.82
CA THR A 18 19.77 -12.82 9.24
C THR A 18 20.30 -14.25 9.10
N THR A 19 21.30 -14.45 8.24
CA THR A 19 22.22 -15.60 8.34
C THR A 19 23.53 -15.11 8.95
N GLN A 20 23.93 -15.71 10.06
CA GLN A 20 25.26 -15.54 10.63
C GLN A 20 26.31 -16.05 9.64
N ILE A 21 27.20 -15.16 9.21
CA ILE A 21 28.39 -15.50 8.42
C ILE A 21 29.53 -15.78 9.42
N PRO A 22 30.28 -16.88 9.28
CA PRO A 22 31.48 -17.12 10.10
C PRO A 22 32.58 -16.13 9.73
N GLU A 23 33.26 -15.61 10.73
CA GLU A 23 34.46 -14.77 10.58
C GLU A 23 35.53 -15.51 9.77
N THR A 24 35.82 -15.02 8.57
CA THR A 24 37.09 -15.33 7.89
C THR A 24 37.90 -14.07 7.75
N ASN A 25 39.07 -14.07 8.38
CA ASN A 25 40.12 -13.08 8.21
C ASN A 25 40.42 -12.80 6.74
N VAL A 26 40.23 -11.58 6.27
CA VAL A 26 40.80 -11.11 5.02
C VAL A 26 41.87 -10.08 5.36
N ALA A 27 43.05 -10.35 4.89
CA ALA A 27 44.25 -9.56 5.06
C ALA A 27 44.17 -8.23 4.26
N ASP A 28 44.82 -7.20 4.83
CA ASP A 28 45.11 -5.90 4.24
C ASP A 28 45.45 -5.93 2.74
N THR A 29 44.66 -5.21 1.93
CA THR A 29 45.11 -4.72 0.63
C THR A 29 44.83 -3.22 0.48
N ASN A 30 45.91 -2.46 0.54
CA ASN A 30 46.20 -1.14 0.00
C ASN A 30 45.04 -0.13 -0.25
N ALA A 31 44.91 0.76 0.70
CA ALA A 31 44.31 2.09 0.51
C ALA A 31 45.30 3.00 -0.29
N ALA A 32 45.16 3.04 -1.60
CA ALA A 32 45.74 4.07 -2.45
C ALA A 32 45.03 4.09 -3.80
N ASP A 33 44.06 5.00 -3.91
CA ASP A 33 43.50 5.68 -5.08
C ASP A 33 41.99 5.87 -4.95
N MET A 34 41.58 6.72 -4.01
CA MET A 34 40.29 7.41 -4.09
C MET A 34 40.52 8.91 -4.21
N PRO A 35 39.75 9.63 -5.03
CA PRO A 35 39.87 11.07 -5.14
C PRO A 35 39.56 11.73 -3.78
N GLU A 36 40.32 12.73 -3.45
CA GLU A 36 40.22 13.56 -2.24
C GLU A 36 38.99 14.48 -2.34
N ALA A 37 37.77 13.95 -2.11
CA ALA A 37 36.55 14.72 -1.90
C ALA A 37 35.61 13.90 -1.03
N ASP A 38 35.63 14.15 0.19
CA ASP A 38 34.62 14.11 1.24
C ASP A 38 35.15 13.57 2.56
N LYS A 39 35.71 14.47 3.36
CA LYS A 39 35.76 14.25 4.81
C LYS A 39 34.35 14.50 5.35
N THR A 40 33.42 13.59 5.08
CA THR A 40 32.13 13.57 5.74
C THR A 40 32.36 13.35 7.23
N VAL A 41 31.83 14.25 8.03
CA VAL A 41 31.68 14.04 9.46
C VAL A 41 30.88 12.76 9.63
N GLU A 42 31.53 11.71 10.14
CA GLU A 42 30.88 10.41 10.36
C GLU A 42 29.60 10.62 11.19
N ASP A 43 28.46 10.14 10.72
CA ASP A 43 27.18 10.30 11.41
C ASP A 43 27.27 9.62 12.80
N PRO A 44 27.26 10.39 13.90
CA PRO A 44 27.48 9.83 15.24
C PRO A 44 26.35 8.92 15.70
N TYR A 45 25.28 8.79 14.93
CA TYR A 45 24.08 8.02 15.29
C TYR A 45 23.87 6.77 14.42
N LEU A 46 24.86 6.35 13.59
CA LEU A 46 24.79 5.11 12.80
C LEU A 46 24.50 3.87 13.64
N TRP A 47 24.95 3.81 14.89
CA TRP A 47 24.65 2.70 15.78
C TRP A 47 23.15 2.49 16.04
N LEU A 48 22.28 3.47 15.75
CA LEU A 48 20.82 3.33 15.81
C LEU A 48 20.22 2.63 14.58
N GLU A 49 21.02 2.42 13.55
CA GLU A 49 20.65 1.58 12.40
C GLU A 49 20.79 0.07 12.72
N ASP A 50 21.48 -0.29 13.80
CA ASP A 50 21.45 -1.68 14.26
C ASP A 50 20.07 -1.99 14.85
N VAL A 51 19.22 -2.67 14.06
CA VAL A 51 17.80 -2.88 14.39
C VAL A 51 17.63 -3.60 15.71
N GLU A 52 18.41 -4.66 15.95
CA GLU A 52 18.32 -5.52 17.13
C GLU A 52 19.46 -5.29 18.14
N GLY A 53 20.35 -4.34 17.85
CA GLY A 53 21.48 -4.02 18.71
C GLY A 53 21.07 -3.64 20.12
N ALA A 54 21.74 -4.23 21.11
CA ALA A 54 21.39 -4.02 22.52
C ALA A 54 21.41 -2.54 22.93
N ALA A 55 22.33 -1.73 22.38
CA ALA A 55 22.41 -0.30 22.66
C ALA A 55 21.21 0.46 22.04
N ALA A 56 20.87 0.16 20.78
CA ALA A 56 19.74 0.78 20.08
C ALA A 56 18.40 0.42 20.78
N LEU A 57 18.17 -0.86 21.04
CA LEU A 57 16.97 -1.32 21.76
C LEU A 57 16.91 -0.80 23.21
N GLY A 58 18.05 -0.63 23.88
CA GLY A 58 18.12 -0.01 25.18
C GLY A 58 17.64 1.44 25.15
N TRP A 59 18.09 2.21 24.16
CA TRP A 59 17.63 3.58 23.93
C TRP A 59 16.13 3.63 23.58
N VAL A 60 15.67 2.78 22.67
CA VAL A 60 14.26 2.66 22.27
C VAL A 60 13.37 2.41 23.48
N LYS A 61 13.70 1.43 24.32
CA LYS A 61 12.93 1.11 25.53
C LYS A 61 12.84 2.31 26.49
N SER A 62 13.94 3.06 26.63
CA SER A 62 13.96 4.28 27.47
C SER A 62 13.03 5.36 26.90
N GLN A 63 13.03 5.59 25.59
CA GLN A 63 12.15 6.58 24.95
C GLN A 63 10.68 6.14 25.04
N ASN A 64 10.39 4.86 24.77
CA ASN A 64 9.05 4.30 24.94
C ASN A 64 8.53 4.52 26.36
N GLN A 65 9.34 4.20 27.38
CA GLN A 65 8.94 4.38 28.79
C GLN A 65 8.58 5.83 29.09
N ARG A 66 9.39 6.79 28.63
CA ARG A 66 9.14 8.23 28.79
C ARG A 66 7.83 8.66 28.13
N THR A 67 7.64 8.32 26.85
CA THR A 67 6.46 8.72 26.06
C THR A 67 5.19 8.07 26.62
N LEU A 68 5.24 6.78 26.98
CA LEU A 68 4.11 6.08 27.56
C LEU A 68 3.73 6.70 28.92
N ALA A 69 4.71 6.97 29.81
CA ALA A 69 4.43 7.59 31.09
C ALA A 69 3.78 8.98 30.92
N GLU A 70 4.17 9.74 29.91
CA GLU A 70 3.64 11.08 29.64
C GLU A 70 2.22 11.03 29.03
N LEU A 71 2.01 10.24 27.98
CA LEU A 71 0.74 10.24 27.26
C LEU A 71 -0.35 9.41 27.96
N GLN A 72 0.02 8.32 28.62
CA GLN A 72 -0.94 7.50 29.37
C GLN A 72 -1.41 8.17 30.67
N ALA A 73 -0.70 9.19 31.13
CA ALA A 73 -1.16 10.02 32.27
C ALA A 73 -2.25 11.03 31.88
N ASP A 74 -2.47 11.28 30.56
CA ASP A 74 -3.56 12.14 30.12
C ASP A 74 -4.91 11.43 30.31
N PRO A 75 -5.91 12.08 30.93
CA PRO A 75 -7.19 11.44 31.24
C PRO A 75 -7.99 11.00 30.01
N ARG A 76 -7.66 11.48 28.80
CA ARG A 76 -8.30 11.05 27.54
C ARG A 76 -7.79 9.71 27.05
N TYR A 77 -6.54 9.33 27.37
CA TYR A 77 -5.86 8.17 26.82
C TYR A 77 -6.67 6.87 26.97
N ALA A 78 -7.08 6.54 28.18
CA ALA A 78 -7.81 5.29 28.45
C ALA A 78 -9.14 5.21 27.68
N GLY A 79 -9.84 6.33 27.54
CA GLY A 79 -11.07 6.43 26.75
C GLY A 79 -10.80 6.26 25.24
N PHE A 80 -9.71 6.85 24.74
CA PHE A 80 -9.31 6.73 23.35
C PHE A 80 -8.84 5.31 23.02
N GLU A 81 -8.06 4.66 23.87
CA GLU A 81 -7.63 3.27 23.67
C GLU A 81 -8.84 2.33 23.62
N ALA A 82 -9.78 2.46 24.57
CA ALA A 82 -11.00 1.66 24.58
C ALA A 82 -11.88 1.90 23.35
N ALA A 83 -12.06 3.16 22.94
CA ALA A 83 -12.86 3.50 21.76
C ALA A 83 -12.20 3.02 20.45
N ALA A 84 -10.89 3.12 20.33
CA ALA A 84 -10.14 2.61 19.19
C ALA A 84 -10.22 1.07 19.13
N LEU A 85 -10.05 0.39 20.26
CA LEU A 85 -10.13 -1.08 20.31
C LEU A 85 -11.54 -1.59 19.96
N ASP A 86 -12.58 -0.93 20.52
CA ASP A 86 -13.98 -1.25 20.18
C ASP A 86 -14.26 -1.08 18.69
N ALA A 87 -13.79 0.03 18.09
CA ALA A 87 -13.93 0.27 16.65
C ALA A 87 -13.21 -0.80 15.80
N LEU A 88 -11.98 -1.17 16.19
CA LEU A 88 -11.16 -2.15 15.47
C LEU A 88 -11.66 -3.58 15.62
N ASN A 89 -12.22 -3.95 16.79
CA ASN A 89 -12.77 -5.28 17.07
C ASN A 89 -14.26 -5.42 16.73
N SER A 90 -14.88 -4.38 16.18
CA SER A 90 -16.29 -4.41 15.85
C SER A 90 -16.66 -5.62 14.98
N LYS A 91 -17.60 -6.42 15.41
CA LYS A 91 -18.16 -7.56 14.64
C LYS A 91 -19.16 -7.09 13.56
N GLU A 92 -19.63 -5.84 13.67
CA GLU A 92 -20.48 -5.18 12.67
C GLU A 92 -19.61 -4.55 11.58
N ARG A 93 -18.97 -5.40 10.78
CA ARG A 93 -18.14 -5.04 9.63
C ARG A 93 -18.56 -5.87 8.44
N ILE A 94 -18.38 -5.33 7.23
CA ILE A 94 -18.55 -6.10 6.01
C ILE A 94 -17.40 -7.10 5.87
N ALA A 95 -17.74 -8.35 5.67
CA ALA A 95 -16.80 -9.43 5.46
C ALA A 95 -16.41 -9.51 3.98
N TYR A 96 -15.56 -8.57 3.52
CA TYR A 96 -15.03 -8.61 2.16
C TYR A 96 -14.21 -9.87 1.90
N GLY A 97 -14.21 -10.35 0.65
CA GLY A 97 -13.56 -11.61 0.34
C GLY A 97 -13.24 -11.82 -1.13
N ALA A 98 -13.29 -13.08 -1.54
CA ALA A 98 -13.11 -13.49 -2.93
C ALA A 98 -14.17 -14.57 -3.25
N VAL A 99 -14.73 -14.51 -4.45
CA VAL A 99 -15.69 -15.51 -4.93
C VAL A 99 -14.95 -16.65 -5.63
N ARG A 100 -15.32 -17.90 -5.29
CA ARG A 100 -14.83 -19.12 -5.97
C ARG A 100 -15.91 -20.18 -5.93
N SER A 101 -16.37 -20.64 -7.09
CA SER A 101 -17.38 -21.70 -7.24
C SER A 101 -18.60 -21.50 -6.35
N GLY A 102 -19.22 -20.32 -6.42
CA GLY A 102 -20.43 -20.01 -5.64
C GLY A 102 -20.21 -19.83 -4.13
N LEU A 103 -18.95 -19.74 -3.67
CA LEU A 103 -18.60 -19.51 -2.28
C LEU A 103 -17.83 -18.20 -2.12
N VAL A 104 -18.11 -17.43 -1.07
CA VAL A 104 -17.36 -16.26 -0.65
C VAL A 104 -16.36 -16.67 0.43
N TYR A 105 -15.08 -16.42 0.18
CA TYR A 105 -13.96 -16.67 1.09
C TYR A 105 -13.53 -15.38 1.74
N ASN A 106 -13.44 -15.36 3.08
CA ASN A 106 -13.14 -14.16 3.86
C ASN A 106 -12.09 -14.46 4.92
N PHE A 107 -11.22 -13.47 5.16
CA PHE A 107 -10.37 -13.46 6.34
C PHE A 107 -11.01 -12.56 7.41
N TRP A 108 -11.14 -13.10 8.64
CA TRP A 108 -11.82 -12.44 9.74
C TRP A 108 -10.99 -12.43 11.01
N GLN A 109 -10.89 -11.27 11.65
CA GLN A 109 -10.27 -11.10 12.95
C GLN A 109 -11.25 -10.44 13.91
N ASP A 110 -11.23 -10.84 15.17
CA ASP A 110 -11.99 -10.23 16.28
C ASP A 110 -11.27 -10.44 17.60
N ASP A 111 -11.96 -10.18 18.71
CA ASP A 111 -11.45 -10.35 20.07
C ASP A 111 -11.24 -11.82 20.49
N GLU A 112 -11.92 -12.75 19.86
CA GLU A 112 -11.80 -14.19 20.10
C GLU A 112 -10.71 -14.82 19.19
N HIS A 113 -10.57 -14.29 17.96
CA HIS A 113 -9.67 -14.77 16.93
C HIS A 113 -8.67 -13.68 16.55
N VAL A 114 -7.71 -13.44 17.44
CA VAL A 114 -6.75 -12.33 17.33
C VAL A 114 -5.84 -12.47 16.11
N ARG A 115 -5.49 -13.70 15.72
CA ARG A 115 -4.71 -13.99 14.51
C ARG A 115 -5.60 -14.21 13.29
N GLY A 116 -6.86 -14.49 13.52
CA GLY A 116 -7.91 -14.55 12.52
C GLY A 116 -8.27 -15.94 12.05
N LEU A 117 -9.39 -15.95 11.34
CA LEU A 117 -9.96 -17.12 10.66
C LEU A 117 -9.94 -16.90 9.16
N TRP A 118 -9.52 -17.88 8.40
CA TRP A 118 -9.91 -17.98 7.01
C TRP A 118 -11.19 -18.83 6.95
N ARG A 119 -12.27 -18.28 6.39
CA ARG A 119 -13.60 -18.86 6.41
C ARG A 119 -14.30 -18.68 5.07
N ARG A 120 -15.36 -19.44 4.84
CA ARG A 120 -16.17 -19.34 3.62
C ARG A 120 -17.66 -19.50 3.91
N THR A 121 -18.50 -19.03 2.98
CA THR A 121 -19.94 -19.18 3.03
C THR A 121 -20.50 -19.25 1.60
N PRO A 122 -21.64 -19.95 1.34
CA PRO A 122 -22.33 -19.86 0.05
C PRO A 122 -22.77 -18.42 -0.26
N ILE A 123 -22.75 -18.01 -1.53
CA ILE A 123 -23.16 -16.66 -1.96
C ILE A 123 -24.58 -16.35 -1.48
N GLU A 124 -25.51 -17.30 -1.55
CA GLU A 124 -26.88 -17.10 -1.06
C GLU A 124 -26.94 -16.80 0.45
N SER A 125 -26.10 -17.48 1.23
CA SER A 125 -25.96 -17.17 2.66
C SER A 125 -25.27 -15.81 2.84
N TYR A 126 -24.26 -15.48 2.02
CA TYR A 126 -23.55 -14.21 2.08
C TYR A 126 -24.47 -13.00 1.85
N ARG A 127 -25.50 -13.14 1.01
CA ARG A 127 -26.51 -12.09 0.76
C ARG A 127 -27.41 -11.81 1.97
N THR A 128 -27.48 -12.72 2.94
CA THR A 128 -28.31 -12.53 4.16
C THR A 128 -27.61 -11.62 5.17
N GLU A 129 -28.35 -11.06 6.13
CA GLU A 129 -27.77 -10.26 7.24
C GLU A 129 -26.78 -11.07 8.08
N ASN A 130 -27.05 -12.37 8.29
CA ASN A 130 -26.27 -13.25 9.16
C ASN A 130 -25.80 -14.47 8.39
N PRO A 131 -24.71 -14.37 7.60
CA PRO A 131 -24.18 -15.51 6.85
C PRO A 131 -23.68 -16.64 7.76
N GLU A 132 -23.95 -17.87 7.34
CA GLU A 132 -23.40 -19.06 8.01
C GLU A 132 -21.98 -19.32 7.53
N TRP A 133 -20.98 -19.04 8.38
CA TRP A 133 -19.57 -19.19 8.04
C TRP A 133 -19.02 -20.55 8.42
N GLU A 134 -18.34 -21.20 7.49
CA GLU A 134 -17.52 -22.40 7.72
C GLU A 134 -16.05 -21.97 7.87
N THR A 135 -15.42 -22.30 9.00
CA THR A 135 -13.99 -22.06 9.21
C THR A 135 -13.16 -23.04 8.38
N ILE A 136 -12.20 -22.51 7.63
CA ILE A 136 -11.24 -23.25 6.81
C ILE A 136 -9.92 -23.39 7.58
N VAL A 137 -9.37 -22.27 8.06
CA VAL A 137 -8.16 -22.24 8.89
C VAL A 137 -8.37 -21.31 10.06
N ASP A 138 -8.06 -21.78 11.25
CA ASP A 138 -7.95 -21.00 12.47
C ASP A 138 -6.44 -20.72 12.71
N PHE A 139 -6.02 -19.46 12.54
CA PHE A 139 -4.61 -19.09 12.66
C PHE A 139 -4.16 -18.95 14.12
N ASP A 140 -5.07 -18.73 15.06
CA ASP A 140 -4.73 -18.77 16.50
C ASP A 140 -4.37 -20.21 16.91
N LYS A 141 -5.19 -21.18 16.48
CA LYS A 141 -4.90 -22.60 16.70
C LYS A 141 -3.63 -23.04 15.98
N LEU A 142 -3.46 -22.68 14.71
CA LEU A 142 -2.26 -23.02 13.93
C LEU A 142 -0.99 -22.49 14.59
N SER A 143 -1.03 -21.25 15.08
CA SER A 143 0.08 -20.60 15.76
C SER A 143 0.43 -21.29 17.07
N ALA A 144 -0.59 -21.68 17.86
CA ALA A 144 -0.40 -22.39 19.11
C ALA A 144 0.20 -23.80 18.87
N ASP A 145 -0.32 -24.54 17.90
CA ASP A 145 0.11 -25.89 17.55
C ASP A 145 1.58 -25.92 17.07
N GLU A 146 2.01 -24.88 16.33
CA GLU A 146 3.34 -24.79 15.73
C GLU A 146 4.33 -23.95 16.55
N GLY A 147 3.89 -23.27 17.62
CA GLY A 147 4.70 -22.38 18.45
C GLY A 147 5.25 -21.17 17.69
N LYS A 148 4.47 -20.65 16.70
CA LYS A 148 4.83 -19.56 15.80
C LYS A 148 3.89 -18.37 15.92
N ASN A 149 4.36 -17.19 15.57
CA ASN A 149 3.54 -15.98 15.52
C ASN A 149 2.95 -15.74 14.12
N TRP A 150 2.13 -16.70 13.65
CA TRP A 150 1.62 -16.63 12.29
C TRP A 150 0.68 -15.44 12.04
N VAL A 151 0.98 -14.71 10.98
CA VAL A 151 0.12 -13.68 10.39
C VAL A 151 -0.21 -14.12 8.97
N TYR A 152 -1.50 -14.22 8.67
CA TYR A 152 -1.98 -14.55 7.32
C TYR A 152 -1.71 -13.39 6.35
N LYS A 153 -1.02 -13.67 5.24
CA LYS A 153 -0.68 -12.70 4.19
C LYS A 153 -1.45 -12.93 2.88
N GLY A 154 -2.39 -13.85 2.87
CA GLY A 154 -3.20 -14.15 1.70
C GLY A 154 -3.06 -15.59 1.21
N ALA A 155 -3.86 -15.90 0.18
CA ALA A 155 -3.82 -17.20 -0.49
C ALA A 155 -3.95 -17.01 -2.00
N ASN A 156 -3.00 -17.56 -2.76
CA ASN A 156 -3.06 -17.63 -4.21
C ASN A 156 -3.65 -18.98 -4.61
N CYS A 157 -4.86 -18.98 -5.17
CA CYS A 157 -5.64 -20.18 -5.43
C CYS A 157 -5.82 -20.42 -6.93
N PHE A 158 -5.78 -21.68 -7.32
CA PHE A 158 -5.99 -22.16 -8.68
C PHE A 158 -6.89 -23.39 -8.70
N ALA A 159 -7.72 -23.50 -9.71
CA ALA A 159 -8.40 -24.70 -10.14
C ALA A 159 -8.43 -24.73 -11.67
N PRO A 160 -8.41 -25.89 -12.33
CA PRO A 160 -8.68 -25.96 -13.75
C PRO A 160 -10.01 -25.31 -14.11
N LYS A 161 -10.17 -24.84 -15.35
CA LYS A 161 -11.44 -24.32 -15.83
C LYS A 161 -12.55 -25.37 -15.59
N ASP A 162 -13.72 -24.88 -15.20
CA ASP A 162 -14.90 -25.70 -14.87
C ASP A 162 -14.74 -26.66 -13.67
N SER A 163 -13.65 -26.56 -12.92
CA SER A 163 -13.43 -27.31 -11.68
C SER A 163 -13.66 -26.44 -10.46
N ALA A 164 -14.26 -27.05 -9.42
CA ALA A 164 -14.38 -26.47 -8.08
C ALA A 164 -13.25 -26.93 -7.13
N GLU A 165 -12.28 -27.72 -7.63
CA GLU A 165 -11.21 -28.30 -6.82
C GLU A 165 -10.02 -27.35 -6.69
N TYR A 166 -10.19 -26.31 -5.86
CA TYR A 166 -9.13 -25.31 -5.66
C TYR A 166 -8.02 -25.81 -4.74
N LYS A 167 -6.78 -25.62 -5.21
CA LYS A 167 -5.56 -25.64 -4.40
C LYS A 167 -5.06 -24.21 -4.20
N CYS A 168 -4.57 -23.92 -3.01
CA CYS A 168 -4.07 -22.58 -2.70
C CYS A 168 -2.67 -22.64 -2.11
N MET A 169 -1.80 -21.71 -2.51
CA MET A 169 -0.59 -21.41 -1.75
C MET A 169 -0.95 -20.37 -0.68
N VAL A 170 -0.95 -20.78 0.57
CA VAL A 170 -1.25 -19.94 1.73
C VAL A 170 0.05 -19.29 2.22
N SER A 171 0.10 -17.98 2.24
CA SER A 171 1.24 -17.19 2.69
C SER A 171 1.13 -16.88 4.19
N LEU A 172 2.13 -17.30 4.96
CA LEU A 172 2.23 -17.15 6.40
C LEU A 172 3.51 -16.41 6.77
N SER A 173 3.39 -15.32 7.52
CA SER A 173 4.51 -14.54 8.02
C SER A 173 4.67 -14.72 9.53
N ASP A 174 5.89 -14.95 10.00
CA ASP A 174 6.19 -15.00 11.44
C ASP A 174 6.37 -13.57 11.99
N GLY A 175 5.34 -13.05 12.67
CA GLY A 175 5.33 -11.70 13.26
C GLY A 175 4.91 -10.58 12.33
N GLY A 176 4.43 -10.86 11.10
CA GLY A 176 3.87 -9.86 10.18
C GLY A 176 4.90 -9.17 9.29
N LYS A 177 6.13 -9.69 9.23
CA LYS A 177 7.12 -9.35 8.19
C LYS A 177 6.51 -9.52 6.81
N ASP A 178 7.15 -8.97 5.81
CA ASP A 178 6.80 -9.28 4.45
C ASP A 178 7.39 -10.63 3.97
N ALA A 179 8.50 -11.10 4.49
CA ALA A 179 8.94 -12.47 4.27
C ALA A 179 7.87 -13.47 4.74
N VAL A 180 7.62 -14.46 3.91
CA VAL A 180 6.59 -15.47 4.13
C VAL A 180 7.16 -16.86 3.89
N ILE A 181 6.59 -17.85 4.56
CA ILE A 181 6.54 -19.21 4.04
C ILE A 181 5.26 -19.38 3.25
N GLN A 182 5.25 -20.21 2.23
CA GLN A 182 4.05 -20.56 1.49
C GLN A 182 3.80 -22.05 1.57
N ARG A 183 2.57 -22.44 1.87
CA ARG A 183 2.19 -23.84 2.07
C ARG A 183 0.94 -24.13 1.25
N GLU A 184 1.00 -25.25 0.52
CA GLU A 184 -0.13 -25.71 -0.25
C GLU A 184 -1.28 -26.18 0.64
N PHE A 185 -2.47 -25.74 0.30
CA PHE A 185 -3.71 -26.00 1.02
C PHE A 185 -4.84 -26.43 0.06
N ASP A 186 -5.56 -27.46 0.42
CA ASP A 186 -6.69 -27.97 -0.34
C ASP A 186 -7.99 -27.44 0.25
N LEU A 187 -8.76 -26.68 -0.56
CA LEU A 187 -10.02 -26.07 -0.11
C LEU A 187 -11.17 -27.06 0.06
N GLN A 188 -11.10 -28.26 -0.53
CA GLN A 188 -12.12 -29.30 -0.34
C GLN A 188 -11.93 -30.04 0.97
N THR A 189 -10.71 -30.54 1.19
CA THR A 189 -10.38 -31.27 2.43
C THR A 189 -10.16 -30.33 3.62
N LYS A 190 -9.93 -29.04 3.37
CA LYS A 190 -9.61 -28.01 4.36
C LYS A 190 -8.36 -28.36 5.18
N THR A 191 -7.34 -28.83 4.50
CA THR A 191 -6.07 -29.26 5.11
C THR A 191 -4.88 -28.78 4.29
N PHE A 192 -3.76 -28.54 4.94
CA PHE A 192 -2.48 -28.44 4.24
C PHE A 192 -2.15 -29.77 3.57
N VAL A 193 -1.70 -29.70 2.32
CA VAL A 193 -1.48 -30.90 1.49
C VAL A 193 -0.21 -31.59 1.97
N GLU A 194 -0.33 -32.85 2.40
CA GLU A 194 0.84 -33.67 2.76
C GLU A 194 1.67 -33.95 1.50
N GLY A 195 2.99 -33.63 1.55
CA GLY A 195 3.86 -33.71 0.38
C GLY A 195 3.55 -32.70 -0.73
N GLY A 196 2.68 -31.69 -0.47
CA GLY A 196 2.44 -30.56 -1.33
C GLY A 196 3.58 -29.56 -1.36
N PHE A 197 3.38 -28.45 -2.08
CA PHE A 197 4.37 -27.38 -2.14
C PHE A 197 4.54 -26.70 -0.77
N VAL A 198 5.79 -26.56 -0.31
CA VAL A 198 6.16 -25.82 0.90
C VAL A 198 7.47 -25.10 0.64
N THR A 199 7.50 -23.80 0.91
CA THR A 199 8.69 -22.95 0.69
C THR A 199 9.34 -22.55 2.02
N PRO A 200 10.66 -22.28 2.05
CA PRO A 200 11.31 -21.62 3.18
C PRO A 200 10.83 -20.18 3.33
N GLU A 201 11.11 -19.55 4.49
CA GLU A 201 10.85 -18.12 4.70
C GLU A 201 11.75 -17.28 3.78
N ALA A 202 11.14 -16.52 2.91
CA ALA A 202 11.81 -15.59 2.02
C ALA A 202 10.83 -14.53 1.49
N LYS A 203 11.36 -13.45 0.88
CA LYS A 203 10.64 -12.67 -0.11
C LYS A 203 10.40 -13.54 -1.32
N GLN A 204 9.17 -13.72 -1.71
CA GLN A 204 8.87 -14.68 -2.77
C GLN A 204 7.53 -14.42 -3.45
N GLY A 205 7.45 -14.78 -4.72
CA GLY A 205 6.24 -14.78 -5.51
C GLY A 205 5.96 -16.17 -6.08
N ILE A 206 4.68 -16.54 -6.19
CA ILE A 206 4.24 -17.79 -6.79
C ILE A 206 3.10 -17.51 -7.76
N ALA A 207 3.13 -18.19 -8.92
CA ALA A 207 2.02 -18.28 -9.84
C ALA A 207 1.76 -19.75 -10.22
N TRP A 208 0.47 -20.14 -10.26
CA TRP A 208 0.08 -21.48 -10.67
C TRP A 208 0.19 -21.63 -12.18
N ALA A 209 1.06 -22.54 -12.62
CA ALA A 209 1.23 -22.89 -14.03
C ALA A 209 0.36 -24.09 -14.45
N GLY A 210 -0.37 -24.66 -13.53
CA GLY A 210 -1.23 -25.83 -13.68
C GLY A 210 -1.46 -26.51 -12.33
N THR A 211 -2.16 -27.63 -12.30
CA THR A 211 -2.48 -28.36 -11.06
C THR A 211 -1.26 -28.89 -10.31
N ASP A 212 -0.21 -29.27 -11.05
CA ASP A 212 0.98 -29.92 -10.50
C ASP A 212 2.27 -29.14 -10.74
N THR A 213 2.13 -27.88 -11.15
CA THR A 213 3.28 -27.04 -11.48
C THR A 213 3.04 -25.61 -11.01
N ILE A 214 4.04 -25.03 -10.37
CA ILE A 214 4.07 -23.61 -10.04
C ILE A 214 5.31 -22.95 -10.62
N LEU A 215 5.19 -21.66 -10.93
CA LEU A 215 6.34 -20.76 -11.10
C LEU A 215 6.61 -20.12 -9.75
N ILE A 216 7.89 -20.05 -9.38
CA ILE A 216 8.32 -19.48 -8.10
C ILE A 216 9.55 -18.61 -8.28
N ALA A 217 9.53 -17.43 -7.70
CA ALA A 217 10.69 -16.59 -7.45
C ALA A 217 10.90 -16.49 -5.95
N THR A 218 12.08 -16.83 -5.48
CA THR A 218 12.45 -16.85 -4.05
C THR A 218 13.96 -16.63 -3.91
N ASP A 219 14.46 -16.55 -2.70
CA ASP A 219 15.89 -16.63 -2.45
C ASP A 219 16.38 -18.07 -2.65
N TRP A 220 17.13 -18.31 -3.74
CA TRP A 220 17.70 -19.60 -4.09
C TRP A 220 19.07 -19.82 -3.45
N GLY A 221 19.54 -18.86 -2.64
CA GLY A 221 20.90 -18.81 -2.13
C GLY A 221 21.91 -18.30 -3.14
N GLY A 222 23.10 -17.95 -2.69
CA GLY A 222 24.10 -17.30 -3.54
C GLY A 222 23.67 -15.90 -3.97
N ASP A 223 23.89 -15.57 -5.25
CA ASP A 223 23.57 -14.26 -5.83
C ASP A 223 22.27 -14.35 -6.64
N THR A 224 21.12 -14.48 -5.94
CA THR A 224 19.80 -14.65 -6.55
C THR A 224 18.74 -13.67 -6.00
N VAL A 225 19.20 -12.69 -5.22
CA VAL A 225 18.40 -11.58 -4.75
C VAL A 225 19.02 -10.25 -5.20
N THR A 226 18.16 -9.27 -5.49
CA THR A 226 18.57 -7.93 -5.92
C THR A 226 19.15 -7.12 -4.77
N GLU A 227 19.65 -5.92 -5.05
CA GLU A 227 20.12 -4.98 -4.03
C GLU A 227 19.03 -4.59 -3.03
N SER A 228 17.76 -4.61 -3.46
CA SER A 228 16.57 -4.40 -2.62
C SER A 228 16.15 -5.65 -1.84
N GLY A 229 16.86 -6.77 -2.00
CA GLY A 229 16.59 -8.04 -1.34
C GLY A 229 15.39 -8.80 -1.91
N TYR A 230 14.93 -8.49 -3.12
CA TYR A 230 13.89 -9.24 -3.82
C TYR A 230 14.46 -10.32 -4.74
N PRO A 231 13.73 -11.41 -5.03
CA PRO A 231 14.21 -12.41 -5.97
C PRO A 231 14.26 -11.85 -7.40
N PHE A 232 15.25 -12.27 -8.18
CA PHE A 232 15.32 -11.96 -9.62
C PHE A 232 15.44 -13.19 -10.52
N VAL A 233 15.19 -14.40 -9.95
CA VAL A 233 15.23 -15.67 -10.67
C VAL A 233 13.91 -16.40 -10.49
N VAL A 234 13.22 -16.66 -11.60
CA VAL A 234 11.99 -17.46 -11.65
C VAL A 234 12.33 -18.89 -12.07
N LYS A 235 11.87 -19.86 -11.29
CA LYS A 235 11.97 -21.29 -11.63
C LYS A 235 10.60 -21.94 -11.71
N ARG A 236 10.51 -22.96 -12.55
CA ARG A 236 9.35 -23.86 -12.66
C ARG A 236 9.56 -25.04 -11.74
N TRP A 237 8.64 -25.25 -10.79
CA TRP A 237 8.72 -26.32 -9.80
C TRP A 237 7.57 -27.30 -9.97
N GLN A 238 7.92 -28.58 -10.12
CA GLN A 238 6.99 -29.68 -10.31
C GLN A 238 6.63 -30.32 -8.97
N ARG A 239 5.35 -30.63 -8.77
CA ARG A 239 4.86 -31.34 -7.57
C ARG A 239 5.62 -32.65 -7.33
N GLY A 240 5.85 -32.92 -6.05
CA GLY A 240 6.52 -34.16 -5.61
C GLY A 240 8.04 -34.20 -5.87
N THR A 241 8.62 -33.09 -6.35
CA THR A 241 10.08 -32.97 -6.48
C THR A 241 10.63 -31.99 -5.43
N PRO A 242 11.91 -32.13 -5.02
CA PRO A 242 12.55 -31.16 -4.13
C PRO A 242 12.60 -29.77 -4.76
N LEU A 243 12.47 -28.72 -3.93
CA LEU A 243 12.51 -27.31 -4.39
C LEU A 243 13.82 -27.00 -5.16
N GLU A 244 14.93 -27.55 -4.73
CA GLU A 244 16.26 -27.36 -5.34
C GLU A 244 16.33 -27.92 -6.78
N SER A 245 15.40 -28.80 -7.15
CA SER A 245 15.31 -29.36 -8.51
C SER A 245 14.49 -28.50 -9.46
N ALA A 246 13.92 -27.39 -8.99
CA ALA A 246 13.16 -26.48 -9.82
C ALA A 246 14.02 -25.91 -10.96
N VAL A 247 13.45 -25.87 -12.16
CA VAL A 247 14.15 -25.48 -13.39
C VAL A 247 14.02 -24.00 -13.64
N GLU A 248 15.13 -23.29 -13.81
CA GLU A 248 15.16 -21.88 -14.14
C GLU A 248 14.48 -21.64 -15.51
N VAL A 249 13.56 -20.66 -15.55
CA VAL A 249 12.81 -20.29 -16.74
C VAL A 249 12.96 -18.82 -17.10
N HIS A 250 13.37 -17.97 -16.14
CA HIS A 250 13.66 -16.57 -16.39
C HIS A 250 14.61 -16.02 -15.32
N ARG A 251 15.43 -15.04 -15.73
CA ARG A 251 16.35 -14.33 -14.87
C ARG A 251 16.44 -12.88 -15.30
N GLY A 252 16.18 -11.95 -14.39
CA GLY A 252 16.44 -10.53 -14.56
C GLY A 252 17.87 -10.14 -14.14
N ASP A 253 18.03 -8.85 -13.88
CA ASP A 253 19.31 -8.28 -13.43
C ASP A 253 19.31 -8.06 -11.90
N LYS A 254 20.48 -8.06 -11.30
CA LYS A 254 20.66 -7.80 -9.86
C LYS A 254 20.30 -6.34 -9.48
N THR A 255 20.41 -5.45 -10.44
CA THR A 255 20.06 -4.02 -10.28
C THR A 255 18.58 -3.73 -10.40
N ASP A 256 17.78 -4.71 -10.88
CA ASP A 256 16.34 -4.59 -10.92
C ASP A 256 15.73 -4.46 -9.51
N VAL A 257 14.49 -4.02 -9.46
CA VAL A 257 13.72 -4.14 -8.22
C VAL A 257 13.46 -5.61 -7.91
N GLY A 258 13.10 -6.40 -8.91
CA GLY A 258 12.93 -7.83 -8.78
C GLY A 258 12.19 -8.46 -9.95
N VAL A 259 12.08 -9.79 -9.93
CA VAL A 259 11.34 -10.56 -10.94
C VAL A 259 10.31 -11.43 -10.26
N TRP A 260 9.08 -11.39 -10.75
CA TRP A 260 7.98 -12.19 -10.21
C TRP A 260 7.34 -13.07 -11.28
N PRO A 261 6.95 -14.29 -10.93
CA PRO A 261 6.19 -15.14 -11.82
C PRO A 261 4.79 -14.57 -12.05
N MET A 262 4.30 -14.69 -13.27
CA MET A 262 2.92 -14.33 -13.62
C MET A 262 2.26 -15.42 -14.46
N THR A 263 0.94 -15.47 -14.41
CA THR A 263 0.14 -16.29 -15.30
C THR A 263 -1.10 -15.52 -15.74
N ILE A 264 -1.50 -15.71 -17.00
CA ILE A 264 -2.74 -15.19 -17.56
C ILE A 264 -3.58 -16.40 -17.95
N GLU A 265 -4.77 -16.52 -17.33
CA GLU A 265 -5.74 -17.53 -17.75
C GLU A 265 -6.57 -16.97 -18.90
N LEU A 266 -6.64 -17.72 -19.99
CA LEU A 266 -7.45 -17.40 -21.15
C LEU A 266 -8.88 -17.93 -20.96
N GLU A 267 -9.80 -17.37 -21.73
CA GLU A 267 -11.22 -17.77 -21.69
C GLU A 267 -11.48 -19.26 -22.00
N ASP A 268 -10.56 -19.93 -22.71
CA ASP A 268 -10.63 -21.36 -22.98
C ASP A 268 -10.02 -22.24 -21.88
N GLY A 269 -9.42 -21.63 -20.84
CA GLY A 269 -8.80 -22.30 -19.71
C GLY A 269 -7.31 -22.59 -19.89
N ARG A 270 -6.68 -22.21 -21.01
CA ARG A 270 -5.22 -22.23 -21.12
C ARG A 270 -4.62 -21.23 -20.14
N VAL A 271 -3.49 -21.61 -19.54
CA VAL A 271 -2.73 -20.76 -18.63
C VAL A 271 -1.43 -20.35 -19.31
N LEU A 272 -1.33 -19.09 -19.70
CA LEU A 272 -0.09 -18.53 -20.20
C LEU A 272 0.86 -18.32 -19.03
N GLN A 273 2.03 -18.94 -19.09
CA GLN A 273 3.07 -18.83 -18.07
C GLN A 273 4.01 -17.68 -18.46
N GLY A 274 4.51 -16.96 -17.47
CA GLY A 274 5.38 -15.83 -17.73
C GLY A 274 6.06 -15.26 -16.49
N ALA A 275 6.72 -14.13 -16.67
CA ALA A 275 7.29 -13.33 -15.62
C ALA A 275 7.08 -11.85 -15.87
N VAL A 276 7.06 -11.07 -14.81
CA VAL A 276 7.24 -9.63 -14.82
C VAL A 276 8.60 -9.31 -14.21
N GLU A 277 9.41 -8.59 -14.95
CA GLU A 277 10.73 -8.10 -14.55
C GLU A 277 10.60 -6.61 -14.31
N ALA A 278 10.62 -6.19 -13.05
CA ALA A 278 10.55 -4.79 -12.66
C ALA A 278 11.96 -4.22 -12.64
N GLU A 279 12.34 -3.56 -13.73
CA GLU A 279 13.64 -2.88 -13.87
C GLU A 279 13.77 -1.74 -12.87
N THR A 280 12.69 -0.96 -12.71
CA THR A 280 12.55 0.06 -11.67
C THR A 280 11.19 -0.07 -10.97
N PHE A 281 10.88 0.81 -10.03
CA PHE A 281 9.57 0.80 -9.36
C PHE A 281 8.41 1.08 -10.33
N PHE A 282 8.65 1.79 -11.44
CA PHE A 282 7.63 2.20 -12.40
C PHE A 282 7.82 1.65 -13.81
N THR A 283 8.86 0.88 -14.06
CA THR A 283 9.12 0.27 -15.37
C THR A 283 9.24 -1.22 -15.24
N SER A 284 8.56 -1.94 -16.14
CA SER A 284 8.59 -3.39 -16.16
C SER A 284 8.58 -3.94 -17.59
N THR A 285 9.27 -5.05 -17.78
CA THR A 285 9.08 -5.89 -18.95
C THR A 285 8.26 -7.11 -18.59
N TYR A 286 7.47 -7.58 -19.54
CA TYR A 286 6.58 -8.72 -19.36
C TYR A 286 6.97 -9.82 -20.34
N TRP A 287 7.08 -11.05 -19.83
CA TRP A 287 7.58 -12.19 -20.58
C TRP A 287 6.56 -13.31 -20.60
N TRP A 288 6.40 -13.93 -21.74
CA TRP A 288 5.62 -15.14 -21.95
C TRP A 288 6.55 -16.33 -22.21
N PHE A 289 6.27 -17.49 -21.61
CA PHE A 289 7.01 -18.74 -21.78
C PHE A 289 6.19 -19.70 -22.64
N PRO A 290 6.39 -19.72 -23.96
CA PRO A 290 5.67 -20.63 -24.86
C PRO A 290 5.91 -22.10 -24.47
N GLU A 291 4.87 -22.93 -24.54
CA GLU A 291 4.98 -24.34 -24.21
C GLU A 291 5.90 -25.07 -25.18
N GLY A 292 6.86 -25.84 -24.65
CA GLY A 292 7.83 -26.60 -25.44
C GLY A 292 8.99 -25.77 -26.03
N GLU A 293 9.05 -24.48 -25.78
CA GLU A 293 10.16 -23.62 -26.20
C GLU A 293 11.08 -23.29 -25.03
N SER A 294 12.35 -23.01 -25.35
CA SER A 294 13.36 -22.62 -24.34
C SER A 294 13.52 -21.11 -24.22
N GLU A 295 13.03 -20.35 -25.19
CA GLU A 295 13.15 -18.89 -25.24
C GLU A 295 11.85 -18.24 -24.82
N ALA A 296 11.94 -17.27 -23.90
CA ALA A 296 10.83 -16.44 -23.51
C ALA A 296 10.54 -15.39 -24.60
N VAL A 297 9.29 -15.02 -24.76
CA VAL A 297 8.83 -13.98 -25.67
C VAL A 297 8.39 -12.76 -24.88
N GLN A 298 9.00 -11.61 -25.16
CA GLN A 298 8.59 -10.36 -24.52
C GLN A 298 7.27 -9.86 -25.12
N TRP A 299 6.35 -9.42 -24.24
CA TRP A 299 5.14 -8.73 -24.66
C TRP A 299 5.52 -7.37 -25.26
N PRO A 300 4.98 -7.00 -26.43
CA PRO A 300 5.35 -5.76 -27.13
C PRO A 300 4.56 -4.54 -26.61
N ILE A 301 4.64 -4.30 -25.31
CA ILE A 301 3.96 -3.19 -24.63
C ILE A 301 4.99 -2.26 -23.97
N PRO A 302 4.64 -0.98 -23.71
CA PRO A 302 5.57 -0.02 -23.11
C PRO A 302 6.08 -0.46 -21.74
N LEU A 303 7.27 0.03 -21.35
CA LEU A 303 7.85 -0.23 -20.03
C LEU A 303 6.99 0.30 -18.89
N LYS A 304 6.34 1.45 -19.09
CA LYS A 304 5.41 2.06 -18.13
C LYS A 304 3.98 1.68 -18.49
N SER A 305 3.69 0.40 -18.46
CA SER A 305 2.35 -0.14 -18.67
C SER A 305 2.09 -1.36 -17.80
N THR A 306 0.83 -1.75 -17.66
CA THR A 306 0.44 -2.91 -16.87
C THR A 306 -0.62 -3.73 -17.58
N PRO A 307 -0.38 -5.03 -17.85
CA PRO A 307 -1.40 -5.95 -18.32
C PRO A 307 -2.46 -6.21 -17.22
N ASN A 308 -3.74 -6.04 -17.57
CA ASN A 308 -4.86 -6.18 -16.63
C ASN A 308 -5.69 -7.46 -16.83
N GLY A 309 -5.23 -8.35 -17.70
CA GLY A 309 -5.90 -9.61 -18.01
C GLY A 309 -6.61 -9.60 -19.34
N VAL A 310 -7.32 -10.68 -19.62
CA VAL A 310 -8.01 -10.90 -20.90
C VAL A 310 -9.51 -10.82 -20.71
N TYR A 311 -10.19 -10.03 -21.53
CA TYR A 311 -11.63 -9.92 -21.61
C TYR A 311 -12.07 -9.89 -23.08
N ALA A 312 -13.05 -10.71 -23.44
CA ALA A 312 -13.53 -10.84 -24.81
C ALA A 312 -12.41 -11.13 -25.83
N GLY A 313 -11.43 -11.98 -25.47
CA GLY A 313 -10.27 -12.30 -26.29
C GLY A 313 -9.21 -11.20 -26.40
N GLN A 314 -9.41 -10.06 -25.74
CA GLN A 314 -8.50 -8.92 -25.78
C GLN A 314 -7.65 -8.85 -24.51
N LEU A 315 -6.32 -8.71 -24.66
CA LEU A 315 -5.44 -8.34 -23.54
C LEU A 315 -5.60 -6.86 -23.23
N LEU A 316 -5.96 -6.54 -22.00
CA LEU A 316 -6.14 -5.17 -21.53
C LEU A 316 -4.83 -4.64 -20.97
N VAL A 317 -4.43 -3.43 -21.35
CA VAL A 317 -3.18 -2.79 -20.91
C VAL A 317 -3.45 -1.36 -20.49
N SER A 318 -3.14 -1.01 -19.23
CA SER A 318 -3.15 0.37 -18.75
C SER A 318 -1.79 1.04 -18.97
N LEU A 319 -1.82 2.29 -19.44
CA LEU A 319 -0.64 3.06 -19.83
C LEU A 319 -0.28 4.10 -18.77
N GLN A 320 1.01 4.23 -18.47
CA GLN A 320 1.58 5.27 -17.60
C GLN A 320 2.46 6.25 -18.40
N GLU A 321 2.57 6.06 -19.69
CA GLU A 321 3.27 6.93 -20.65
C GLU A 321 2.51 6.96 -21.98
N ASP A 322 2.80 7.96 -22.84
CA ASP A 322 2.25 8.00 -24.19
C ASP A 322 2.83 6.85 -25.01
N TRP A 323 1.99 6.18 -25.79
CA TRP A 323 2.37 5.05 -26.61
C TRP A 323 1.90 5.19 -28.07
N ALA A 324 2.84 5.12 -29.00
CA ALA A 324 2.60 5.05 -30.45
C ALA A 324 2.99 3.63 -30.93
N PRO A 325 2.05 2.68 -31.06
CA PRO A 325 2.35 1.33 -31.53
C PRO A 325 2.93 1.35 -32.94
N GLU A 326 3.92 0.49 -33.18
CA GLU A 326 4.54 0.41 -34.51
C GLU A 326 3.50 0.00 -35.59
N GLY A 327 3.48 0.73 -36.69
CA GLY A 327 2.55 0.49 -37.82
C GLY A 327 1.14 1.06 -37.62
N GLN A 328 0.85 1.78 -36.53
CA GLN A 328 -0.40 2.51 -36.33
C GLN A 328 -0.16 4.04 -36.34
N GLU A 329 -1.13 4.80 -36.83
CA GLU A 329 -1.07 6.28 -36.80
C GLU A 329 -1.50 6.87 -35.49
N GLU A 330 -2.26 6.12 -34.69
CA GLU A 330 -2.80 6.56 -33.40
C GLU A 330 -1.73 6.55 -32.31
N THR A 331 -1.76 7.60 -31.47
CA THR A 331 -0.94 7.68 -30.26
C THR A 331 -1.86 7.69 -29.05
N PHE A 332 -1.79 6.64 -28.26
CA PHE A 332 -2.50 6.53 -26.98
C PHE A 332 -1.80 7.35 -25.90
N LYS A 333 -2.55 7.83 -24.94
CA LYS A 333 -2.06 8.76 -23.93
C LYS A 333 -1.77 8.06 -22.61
N SER A 334 -0.86 8.63 -21.84
CA SER A 334 -0.65 8.26 -20.43
C SER A 334 -1.97 8.34 -19.67
N GLY A 335 -2.33 7.25 -18.98
CA GLY A 335 -3.63 7.08 -18.31
C GLY A 335 -4.66 6.28 -19.08
N ASP A 336 -4.46 6.04 -20.39
CA ASP A 336 -5.38 5.24 -21.20
C ASP A 336 -5.40 3.77 -20.77
N LEU A 337 -6.55 3.14 -20.96
CA LEU A 337 -6.69 1.70 -21.05
C LEU A 337 -6.84 1.32 -22.52
N VAL A 338 -5.98 0.44 -23.00
CA VAL A 338 -5.99 -0.06 -24.37
C VAL A 338 -6.12 -1.58 -24.40
N ALA A 339 -6.44 -2.13 -25.58
CA ALA A 339 -6.59 -3.57 -25.73
C ALA A 339 -6.11 -4.04 -27.11
N PHE A 340 -5.67 -5.30 -27.19
CA PHE A 340 -5.35 -5.97 -28.46
C PHE A 340 -5.67 -7.47 -28.38
N ASP A 341 -5.87 -8.09 -29.53
CA ASP A 341 -6.20 -9.51 -29.66
C ASP A 341 -5.06 -10.40 -29.17
N VAL A 342 -5.31 -11.17 -28.10
CA VAL A 342 -4.29 -12.01 -27.47
C VAL A 342 -3.92 -13.21 -28.34
N GLU A 343 -4.90 -13.82 -29.05
CA GLU A 343 -4.65 -15.00 -29.90
C GLU A 343 -3.83 -14.63 -31.15
N ALA A 344 -4.10 -13.47 -31.75
CA ALA A 344 -3.31 -12.97 -32.87
C ALA A 344 -1.84 -12.76 -32.46
N PHE A 345 -1.59 -12.18 -31.26
CA PHE A 345 -0.24 -12.05 -30.73
C PHE A 345 0.43 -13.41 -30.49
N LEU A 346 -0.26 -14.35 -29.85
CA LEU A 346 0.30 -15.67 -29.57
C LEU A 346 0.66 -16.45 -30.83
N SER A 347 -0.11 -16.27 -31.92
CA SER A 347 0.13 -16.90 -33.21
C SER A 347 1.30 -16.28 -33.96
N ASP A 348 1.30 -14.96 -34.11
CA ASP A 348 2.18 -14.26 -35.04
C ASP A 348 3.42 -13.66 -34.37
N ARG A 349 3.38 -13.48 -33.04
CA ARG A 349 4.43 -12.82 -32.23
C ARG A 349 4.74 -11.39 -32.66
N VAL A 350 3.75 -10.76 -33.28
CA VAL A 350 3.78 -9.37 -33.72
C VAL A 350 2.62 -8.65 -33.02
N LEU A 351 2.82 -7.40 -32.62
CA LEU A 351 1.77 -6.61 -31.99
C LEU A 351 0.57 -6.48 -32.94
N PRO A 352 -0.62 -6.99 -32.54
CA PRO A 352 -1.84 -6.78 -33.30
C PRO A 352 -2.30 -5.32 -33.22
N PRO A 353 -3.29 -4.91 -34.06
CA PRO A 353 -3.90 -3.59 -33.91
C PRO A 353 -4.38 -3.34 -32.49
N VAL A 354 -3.96 -2.22 -31.92
CA VAL A 354 -4.34 -1.78 -30.57
C VAL A 354 -5.55 -0.87 -30.65
N SER A 355 -6.51 -1.04 -29.76
CA SER A 355 -7.71 -0.21 -29.66
C SER A 355 -7.80 0.49 -28.31
N LEU A 356 -8.38 1.70 -28.29
CA LEU A 356 -8.66 2.46 -27.10
C LEU A 356 -9.90 1.87 -26.39
N VAL A 357 -9.76 1.49 -25.13
CA VAL A 357 -10.87 1.06 -24.26
C VAL A 357 -11.46 2.23 -23.49
N PHE A 358 -10.59 3.00 -22.81
CA PHE A 358 -11.00 4.13 -22.00
C PHE A 358 -9.92 5.21 -21.99
N HIS A 359 -10.35 6.46 -22.15
CA HIS A 359 -9.52 7.66 -22.02
C HIS A 359 -10.04 8.51 -20.86
N PRO A 360 -9.30 8.65 -19.74
CA PRO A 360 -9.71 9.52 -18.65
C PRO A 360 -9.57 10.99 -19.06
N ASN A 361 -10.56 11.83 -18.71
CA ASN A 361 -10.44 13.27 -18.90
C ASN A 361 -9.55 13.91 -17.80
N GLU A 362 -9.30 15.22 -17.87
CA GLU A 362 -8.41 15.96 -16.97
C GLU A 362 -8.75 15.84 -15.47
N ALA A 363 -10.02 15.52 -15.14
CA ALA A 363 -10.49 15.33 -13.77
C ALA A 363 -10.47 13.86 -13.33
N GLN A 364 -10.14 12.94 -14.22
CA GLN A 364 -10.27 11.51 -14.02
C GLN A 364 -8.93 10.80 -14.01
N ALA A 365 -8.91 9.64 -13.33
CA ALA A 365 -7.81 8.67 -13.37
C ALA A 365 -8.37 7.25 -13.36
N LEU A 366 -7.81 6.36 -14.19
CA LEU A 366 -8.07 4.93 -14.09
C LEU A 366 -7.33 4.37 -12.88
N GLU A 367 -8.07 3.88 -11.89
CA GLU A 367 -7.51 3.33 -10.64
C GLU A 367 -7.49 1.80 -10.61
N GLY A 368 -8.26 1.16 -11.47
CA GLY A 368 -8.28 -0.30 -11.51
C GLY A 368 -9.16 -0.86 -12.60
N VAL A 369 -8.82 -2.07 -13.01
CA VAL A 369 -9.57 -2.88 -13.95
C VAL A 369 -10.00 -4.16 -13.25
N SER A 370 -11.26 -4.52 -13.34
CA SER A 370 -11.81 -5.74 -12.74
C SER A 370 -12.64 -6.51 -13.76
N ILE A 371 -12.36 -7.80 -13.87
CA ILE A 371 -13.05 -8.68 -14.80
C ILE A 371 -13.99 -9.58 -14.00
N ALA A 372 -15.23 -9.69 -14.46
CA ALA A 372 -16.20 -10.67 -14.03
C ALA A 372 -16.65 -11.47 -15.25
N LYS A 373 -17.32 -12.60 -15.03
CA LYS A 373 -17.90 -13.37 -16.13
C LYS A 373 -18.94 -12.53 -16.87
N GLY A 374 -18.58 -12.06 -18.06
CA GLY A 374 -19.45 -11.24 -18.92
C GLY A 374 -19.47 -9.75 -18.58
N ALA A 375 -18.54 -9.24 -17.75
CA ALA A 375 -18.44 -7.80 -17.49
C ALA A 375 -16.98 -7.35 -17.29
N LEU A 376 -16.62 -6.23 -17.92
CA LEU A 376 -15.41 -5.48 -17.65
C LEU A 376 -15.78 -4.23 -16.88
N LEU A 377 -15.16 -4.04 -15.71
CA LEU A 377 -15.43 -2.93 -14.80
C LEU A 377 -14.17 -2.10 -14.58
N LEU A 378 -14.33 -0.79 -14.67
CA LEU A 378 -13.27 0.19 -14.47
C LEU A 378 -13.52 0.95 -13.18
N GLY A 379 -12.57 0.91 -12.26
CA GLY A 379 -12.51 1.84 -11.13
C GLY A 379 -11.89 3.15 -11.60
N VAL A 380 -12.61 4.25 -11.48
CA VAL A 380 -12.18 5.56 -11.96
C VAL A 380 -12.29 6.57 -10.82
N SER A 381 -11.18 7.24 -10.50
CA SER A 381 -11.23 8.46 -9.70
C SER A 381 -11.76 9.60 -10.56
N ASP A 382 -12.74 10.37 -10.07
CA ASP A 382 -13.23 11.57 -10.72
C ASP A 382 -13.23 12.70 -9.68
N THR A 383 -12.27 13.59 -9.82
CA THR A 383 -12.00 14.67 -8.85
C THR A 383 -11.77 14.11 -7.42
N ALA A 384 -10.92 13.09 -7.31
CA ALA A 384 -10.57 12.36 -6.09
C ALA A 384 -11.76 11.63 -5.41
N VAL A 385 -12.83 11.32 -6.16
CA VAL A 385 -13.95 10.47 -5.71
C VAL A 385 -14.07 9.27 -6.65
N GLY A 386 -14.00 8.06 -6.12
CA GLY A 386 -14.06 6.84 -6.93
C GLY A 386 -15.45 6.55 -7.44
N LYS A 387 -15.51 6.17 -8.70
CA LYS A 387 -16.67 5.69 -9.45
C LYS A 387 -16.38 4.33 -10.05
N VAL A 388 -17.42 3.61 -10.39
CA VAL A 388 -17.32 2.37 -11.16
C VAL A 388 -18.00 2.57 -12.50
N MET A 389 -17.29 2.22 -13.58
CA MET A 389 -17.79 2.26 -14.94
C MET A 389 -17.79 0.84 -15.53
N ARG A 390 -18.64 0.59 -16.49
CA ARG A 390 -18.63 -0.63 -17.30
C ARG A 390 -18.07 -0.35 -18.69
N ALA A 391 -17.35 -1.32 -19.24
CA ALA A 391 -16.85 -1.27 -20.60
C ALA A 391 -17.21 -2.55 -21.36
N GLU A 392 -17.57 -2.43 -22.65
CA GLU A 392 -17.85 -3.54 -23.54
C GLU A 392 -17.33 -3.27 -24.95
N PRO A 393 -16.85 -4.31 -25.68
CA PRO A 393 -16.55 -4.17 -27.10
C PRO A 393 -17.84 -3.89 -27.91
N GLY A 394 -17.82 -2.87 -28.76
CA GLY A 394 -18.89 -2.52 -29.68
C GLY A 394 -18.45 -2.67 -31.15
N GLU A 395 -19.36 -2.39 -32.10
CA GLU A 395 -19.07 -2.49 -33.56
C GLU A 395 -18.00 -1.47 -34.00
N ASP A 396 -18.02 -0.24 -33.43
CA ASP A 396 -17.14 0.86 -33.82
C ASP A 396 -16.06 1.18 -32.73
N GLY A 397 -15.77 0.26 -31.82
CA GLY A 397 -14.85 0.42 -30.70
C GLY A 397 -15.50 0.09 -29.36
N TRP A 398 -14.88 0.49 -28.27
CA TRP A 398 -15.38 0.18 -26.93
C TRP A 398 -16.45 1.18 -26.47
N LEU A 399 -17.50 0.67 -25.83
CA LEU A 399 -18.55 1.46 -25.16
C LEU A 399 -18.24 1.50 -23.67
N VAL A 400 -18.25 2.71 -23.07
CA VAL A 400 -18.00 2.89 -21.64
C VAL A 400 -19.07 3.77 -21.03
N TRP A 401 -19.64 3.34 -19.89
CA TRP A 401 -20.68 4.10 -19.18
C TRP A 401 -20.58 3.96 -17.66
N ASN A 402 -21.12 4.94 -16.93
CA ASN A 402 -21.14 4.91 -15.47
C ASN A 402 -22.18 3.91 -14.96
N ILE A 403 -21.84 3.18 -13.91
CA ILE A 403 -22.80 2.42 -13.09
C ILE A 403 -23.46 3.42 -12.12
N GLU A 404 -24.80 3.42 -12.09
CA GLU A 404 -25.53 4.28 -11.17
C GLU A 404 -25.41 3.77 -9.72
N LEU A 405 -24.93 4.65 -8.84
CA LEU A 405 -24.71 4.36 -7.42
C LEU A 405 -25.77 5.06 -6.55
N PRO A 406 -26.01 4.60 -5.30
CA PRO A 406 -27.02 5.16 -4.42
C PRO A 406 -26.80 6.61 -4.01
N GLY A 407 -25.62 7.18 -4.25
CA GLY A 407 -25.23 8.54 -3.86
C GLY A 407 -23.91 8.97 -4.46
N SER A 408 -23.31 10.02 -3.92
CA SER A 408 -22.06 10.64 -4.40
C SER A 408 -20.81 10.26 -3.59
N GLY A 409 -20.84 9.13 -2.87
CA GLY A 409 -19.69 8.63 -2.11
C GLY A 409 -18.66 7.91 -2.98
N GLN A 410 -17.60 7.51 -2.35
CA GLN A 410 -16.54 6.71 -2.93
C GLN A 410 -17.03 5.28 -3.21
N ALA A 411 -16.86 4.81 -4.44
CA ALA A 411 -17.15 3.43 -4.81
C ALA A 411 -15.98 2.74 -5.51
N ASN A 412 -15.83 1.45 -5.24
CA ASN A 412 -14.84 0.58 -5.89
C ASN A 412 -15.41 -0.82 -6.10
N VAL A 413 -14.86 -1.57 -7.05
CA VAL A 413 -15.10 -3.00 -7.10
C VAL A 413 -14.40 -3.66 -5.91
N ALA A 414 -15.18 -4.15 -4.95
CA ALA A 414 -14.67 -4.81 -3.76
C ALA A 414 -14.07 -6.17 -4.11
N PHE A 415 -14.81 -7.00 -4.82
CA PHE A 415 -14.33 -8.27 -5.38
C PHE A 415 -15.24 -8.77 -6.50
N SER A 416 -14.63 -9.45 -7.45
CA SER A 416 -15.24 -10.14 -8.59
C SER A 416 -14.37 -11.34 -8.98
N SER A 417 -14.84 -12.15 -9.89
CA SER A 417 -14.07 -13.22 -10.51
C SER A 417 -14.47 -13.35 -11.98
N ASP A 418 -13.51 -13.56 -12.86
CA ASP A 418 -13.72 -13.84 -14.27
C ASP A 418 -14.52 -15.12 -14.54
N ARG A 419 -14.67 -15.98 -13.53
CA ARG A 419 -15.44 -17.22 -13.56
C ARG A 419 -16.86 -17.08 -13.04
N GLU A 420 -17.18 -15.98 -12.35
CA GLU A 420 -18.45 -15.74 -11.67
C GLU A 420 -19.12 -14.46 -12.17
N LYS A 421 -20.46 -14.43 -12.19
CA LYS A 421 -21.21 -13.23 -12.57
C LYS A 421 -21.30 -12.20 -11.45
N GLU A 422 -21.16 -12.66 -10.23
CA GLU A 422 -21.31 -11.84 -9.05
C GLU A 422 -20.20 -10.80 -8.95
N VAL A 423 -20.60 -9.55 -8.89
CA VAL A 423 -19.71 -8.40 -8.66
C VAL A 423 -20.16 -7.69 -7.40
N PHE A 424 -19.25 -7.52 -6.48
CA PHE A 424 -19.51 -6.81 -5.25
C PHE A 424 -18.73 -5.50 -5.22
N LEU A 425 -19.44 -4.41 -4.91
CA LEU A 425 -18.88 -3.08 -4.77
C LEU A 425 -18.86 -2.68 -3.30
N ASN A 426 -17.87 -1.92 -2.88
CA ASN A 426 -17.97 -1.14 -1.65
C ASN A 426 -18.40 0.28 -1.96
N TYR A 427 -19.12 0.88 -1.02
CA TYR A 427 -19.56 2.27 -1.11
C TYR A 427 -19.47 2.91 0.27
N GLU A 428 -18.76 4.03 0.39
CA GLU A 428 -18.57 4.77 1.62
C GLU A 428 -18.22 6.24 1.35
N ASP A 429 -18.24 7.07 2.38
CA ASP A 429 -17.58 8.38 2.41
C ASP A 429 -17.12 8.70 3.85
N PHE A 430 -16.60 9.89 4.10
CA PHE A 430 -16.13 10.26 5.44
C PHE A 430 -17.20 10.17 6.54
N LEU A 431 -18.48 10.32 6.21
CA LEU A 431 -19.62 10.36 7.15
C LEU A 431 -20.61 9.23 6.94
N THR A 432 -20.57 8.57 5.77
CA THR A 432 -21.42 7.44 5.42
C THR A 432 -20.65 6.15 5.66
N PRO A 433 -21.09 5.29 6.58
CA PRO A 433 -20.47 4.00 6.82
C PRO A 433 -20.43 3.13 5.59
N ASP A 434 -19.47 2.22 5.58
CA ASP A 434 -19.24 1.24 4.53
C ASP A 434 -20.50 0.42 4.22
N SER A 435 -20.78 0.26 2.94
CA SER A 435 -21.87 -0.52 2.41
C SER A 435 -21.40 -1.48 1.34
N LEU A 436 -21.91 -2.71 1.38
CA LEU A 436 -21.71 -3.72 0.35
C LEU A 436 -22.88 -3.63 -0.65
N LEU A 437 -22.51 -3.38 -1.89
CA LEU A 437 -23.47 -3.40 -3.00
C LEU A 437 -23.18 -4.61 -3.88
N GLU A 438 -24.23 -5.18 -4.48
CA GLU A 438 -24.13 -6.18 -5.55
C GLU A 438 -24.54 -5.53 -6.86
N TYR A 439 -23.73 -5.69 -7.88
CA TYR A 439 -24.00 -5.25 -9.24
C TYR A 439 -24.36 -6.44 -10.11
N ASP A 440 -25.48 -6.35 -10.78
CA ASP A 440 -25.98 -7.32 -11.75
C ASP A 440 -25.60 -6.87 -13.16
N SER A 441 -24.69 -7.62 -13.79
CA SER A 441 -24.18 -7.27 -15.13
C SER A 441 -25.19 -7.54 -16.27
N ASP A 442 -26.26 -8.29 -16.03
CA ASP A 442 -27.29 -8.55 -17.06
C ASP A 442 -28.30 -7.38 -17.13
N THR A 443 -28.47 -6.61 -16.05
CA THR A 443 -29.49 -5.54 -15.93
C THR A 443 -28.92 -4.16 -15.58
N ASP A 444 -27.63 -4.03 -15.32
CA ASP A 444 -26.94 -2.86 -14.76
C ASP A 444 -27.49 -2.38 -13.40
N ALA A 445 -28.24 -3.24 -12.72
CA ALA A 445 -28.84 -2.89 -11.43
C ALA A 445 -27.83 -3.00 -10.29
N VAL A 446 -27.88 -2.00 -9.39
CA VAL A 446 -27.11 -2.02 -8.14
C VAL A 446 -28.07 -2.20 -6.95
N THR A 447 -27.80 -3.18 -6.12
CA THR A 447 -28.58 -3.47 -4.91
C THR A 447 -27.71 -3.38 -3.68
N THR A 448 -28.13 -2.60 -2.68
CA THR A 448 -27.42 -2.59 -1.37
C THR A 448 -27.76 -3.86 -0.62
N LEU A 449 -26.74 -4.69 -0.36
CA LEU A 449 -26.88 -5.92 0.40
C LEU A 449 -26.72 -5.70 1.90
N LYS A 450 -25.74 -4.89 2.29
CA LYS A 450 -25.39 -4.65 3.69
C LYS A 450 -24.91 -3.22 3.88
N SER A 451 -25.22 -2.65 5.03
CA SER A 451 -24.63 -1.39 5.48
C SER A 451 -24.17 -1.53 6.91
N VAL A 452 -22.99 -1.05 7.20
CA VAL A 452 -22.45 -1.01 8.58
C VAL A 452 -23.19 0.10 9.34
N PRO A 453 -23.64 -0.13 10.58
CA PRO A 453 -24.22 0.95 11.38
C PRO A 453 -23.17 2.02 11.69
N ALA A 454 -23.62 3.27 11.82
CA ALA A 454 -22.76 4.38 12.18
C ALA A 454 -22.04 4.11 13.51
N LYS A 455 -20.72 4.33 13.53
CA LYS A 455 -19.84 4.09 14.68
C LYS A 455 -19.48 5.36 15.44
N PHE A 456 -19.85 6.52 14.94
CA PHE A 456 -19.75 7.82 15.58
C PHE A 456 -20.93 8.70 15.16
N ASP A 457 -21.19 9.74 15.94
CA ASP A 457 -22.25 10.71 15.64
C ASP A 457 -21.79 11.68 14.55
N ALA A 458 -22.27 11.46 13.33
CA ALA A 458 -22.04 12.34 12.18
C ALA A 458 -23.09 13.46 12.07
N SER A 459 -24.06 13.54 12.99
CA SER A 459 -25.09 14.58 12.96
C SER A 459 -24.45 15.98 13.09
N GLY A 460 -24.83 16.88 12.19
CA GLY A 460 -24.24 18.23 12.15
C GLY A 460 -22.83 18.33 11.55
N LEU A 461 -22.24 17.22 11.09
CA LEU A 461 -21.01 17.24 10.30
C LEU A 461 -21.33 17.44 8.82
N LYS A 462 -20.36 18.00 8.09
CA LYS A 462 -20.39 18.11 6.62
C LYS A 462 -19.02 17.82 6.03
N VAL A 463 -19.02 17.38 4.79
CA VAL A 463 -17.84 17.26 3.93
C VAL A 463 -17.90 18.36 2.88
N VAL A 464 -16.80 19.07 2.70
CA VAL A 464 -16.68 20.09 1.65
C VAL A 464 -15.38 19.87 0.91
N GLN A 465 -15.44 19.65 -0.40
CA GLN A 465 -14.26 19.68 -1.24
C GLN A 465 -13.89 21.12 -1.58
N LYS A 466 -12.62 21.47 -1.42
CA LYS A 466 -12.06 22.80 -1.65
C LYS A 466 -10.76 22.65 -2.47
N PHE A 467 -10.25 23.79 -2.95
CA PHE A 467 -9.02 23.85 -3.74
C PHE A 467 -8.11 24.94 -3.19
N ALA A 468 -6.94 24.56 -2.69
CA ALA A 468 -5.85 25.48 -2.42
C ALA A 468 -5.12 25.83 -3.73
N THR A 469 -4.38 26.94 -3.74
CA THR A 469 -3.54 27.31 -4.87
C THR A 469 -2.09 27.15 -4.48
N SER A 470 -1.41 26.16 -5.09
CA SER A 470 0.02 25.91 -4.86
C SER A 470 0.87 27.07 -5.35
N LYS A 471 2.12 27.08 -4.93
CA LYS A 471 3.09 28.13 -5.23
C LYS A 471 3.33 28.35 -6.73
N ASP A 472 3.16 27.32 -7.55
CA ASP A 472 3.25 27.38 -9.01
C ASP A 472 1.91 27.66 -9.72
N GLY A 473 0.84 27.89 -8.96
CA GLY A 473 -0.50 28.17 -9.46
C GLY A 473 -1.41 26.94 -9.62
N THR A 474 -0.88 25.73 -9.40
CA THR A 474 -1.66 24.47 -9.47
C THR A 474 -2.79 24.48 -8.44
N LYS A 475 -3.99 24.04 -8.85
CA LYS A 475 -5.12 23.86 -7.95
C LYS A 475 -5.01 22.49 -7.27
N VAL A 476 -4.85 22.51 -5.94
CA VAL A 476 -4.69 21.32 -5.10
C VAL A 476 -6.00 21.06 -4.38
N PRO A 477 -6.72 19.96 -4.71
CA PRO A 477 -7.96 19.63 -4.03
C PRO A 477 -7.68 19.11 -2.62
N TYR A 478 -8.64 19.36 -1.73
CA TYR A 478 -8.67 18.77 -0.41
C TYR A 478 -10.10 18.65 0.11
N PHE A 479 -10.35 17.67 0.95
CA PHE A 479 -11.62 17.52 1.65
C PHE A 479 -11.52 18.07 3.06
N LEU A 480 -12.49 18.87 3.47
CA LEU A 480 -12.67 19.36 4.84
C LEU A 480 -13.90 18.69 5.45
N VAL A 481 -13.67 17.90 6.49
CA VAL A 481 -14.70 17.25 7.30
C VAL A 481 -14.79 17.97 8.63
N SER A 482 -15.92 18.62 8.91
CA SER A 482 -16.09 19.44 10.11
C SER A 482 -17.55 19.59 10.51
N LYS A 483 -17.82 20.17 11.68
CA LYS A 483 -19.17 20.67 11.98
C LYS A 483 -19.61 21.69 10.93
N ALA A 484 -20.91 21.71 10.63
CA ALA A 484 -21.46 22.59 9.60
C ALA A 484 -21.31 24.09 9.95
N ASP A 485 -21.28 24.42 11.22
CA ASP A 485 -21.24 25.74 11.81
C ASP A 485 -19.94 26.07 12.56
N ILE A 486 -18.78 25.52 12.10
CA ILE A 486 -17.49 25.88 12.69
C ILE A 486 -17.29 27.40 12.67
N PRO A 487 -16.75 27.97 13.75
CA PRO A 487 -16.40 29.38 13.75
C PRO A 487 -15.24 29.60 12.75
N MET A 488 -15.37 30.60 11.88
CA MET A 488 -14.30 30.95 10.92
C MET A 488 -13.40 32.03 11.54
N ASP A 489 -12.89 31.74 12.76
CA ASP A 489 -12.07 32.64 13.57
C ASP A 489 -10.70 32.06 13.93
N GLY A 490 -10.34 30.94 13.31
CA GLY A 490 -9.04 30.30 13.48
C GLY A 490 -8.93 29.36 14.70
N THR A 491 -10.01 29.14 15.43
CA THR A 491 -9.97 28.36 16.72
C THR A 491 -10.28 26.87 16.56
N THR A 492 -10.68 26.40 15.37
CA THR A 492 -11.03 24.99 15.19
C THR A 492 -9.78 24.11 15.18
N PRO A 493 -9.64 23.15 16.12
CA PRO A 493 -8.58 22.15 16.09
C PRO A 493 -8.68 21.35 14.79
N THR A 494 -7.63 21.35 13.98
CA THR A 494 -7.67 20.77 12.64
C THR A 494 -6.49 19.79 12.45
N LEU A 495 -6.79 18.58 11.98
CA LEU A 495 -5.83 17.57 11.60
C LEU A 495 -5.79 17.48 10.08
N LEU A 496 -4.65 17.84 9.48
CA LEU A 496 -4.39 17.72 8.06
C LEU A 496 -3.58 16.45 7.79
N TYR A 497 -4.07 15.59 6.90
CA TYR A 497 -3.43 14.37 6.46
C TYR A 497 -3.05 14.43 4.98
N GLY A 498 -1.91 13.86 4.60
CA GLY A 498 -1.50 13.72 3.21
C GLY A 498 -0.44 12.65 3.04
N TYR A 499 -0.24 12.21 1.79
CA TYR A 499 0.73 11.18 1.43
C TYR A 499 1.70 11.66 0.34
N GLY A 500 1.22 11.95 -0.87
CA GLY A 500 1.97 12.59 -1.96
C GLY A 500 3.14 11.77 -2.49
N GLY A 501 2.91 10.57 -3.01
CA GLY A 501 3.94 9.76 -3.64
C GLY A 501 3.42 8.42 -4.15
N PHE A 502 4.25 7.74 -4.95
CA PHE A 502 4.00 6.39 -5.45
C PHE A 502 2.67 6.22 -6.20
N GLN A 503 2.12 7.31 -6.74
CA GLN A 503 0.81 7.31 -7.41
C GLN A 503 -0.34 6.77 -6.53
N VAL A 504 -0.22 6.90 -5.19
CA VAL A 504 -1.26 6.44 -4.27
C VAL A 504 -2.34 7.49 -4.15
N SER A 505 -3.55 7.18 -4.60
CA SER A 505 -4.72 8.04 -4.46
C SER A 505 -5.27 8.03 -3.03
N MET A 506 -5.47 9.22 -2.48
CA MET A 506 -6.05 9.42 -1.15
C MET A 506 -7.54 9.72 -1.30
N ASN A 507 -8.36 8.68 -1.18
CA ASN A 507 -9.81 8.76 -1.42
C ASN A 507 -10.60 8.92 -0.12
N PRO A 508 -11.82 9.53 -0.16
CA PRO A 508 -12.74 9.56 0.96
C PRO A 508 -12.99 8.16 1.54
N SER A 509 -12.93 8.02 2.86
CA SER A 509 -13.21 6.75 3.54
C SER A 509 -13.80 6.97 4.93
N TYR A 510 -14.66 6.04 5.37
CA TYR A 510 -15.24 6.07 6.69
C TYR A 510 -14.26 5.55 7.74
N SER A 511 -13.89 6.40 8.69
CA SER A 511 -12.99 6.04 9.78
C SER A 511 -13.69 6.16 11.14
N PRO A 512 -14.16 5.04 11.76
CA PRO A 512 -14.73 5.07 13.10
C PRO A 512 -13.78 5.65 14.14
N VAL A 513 -12.48 5.42 13.98
CA VAL A 513 -11.45 5.91 14.88
C VAL A 513 -11.32 7.43 14.78
N THR A 514 -11.16 7.97 13.56
CA THR A 514 -11.12 9.44 13.36
C THR A 514 -12.42 10.09 13.80
N GLY A 515 -13.56 9.44 13.54
CA GLY A 515 -14.87 9.90 13.99
C GLY A 515 -14.93 10.08 15.52
N ARG A 516 -14.65 9.01 16.26
CA ARG A 516 -14.76 9.00 17.74
C ARG A 516 -13.67 9.81 18.44
N LEU A 517 -12.42 9.67 18.01
CA LEU A 517 -11.28 10.24 18.70
C LEU A 517 -11.01 11.69 18.31
N TRP A 518 -11.57 12.17 17.19
CA TRP A 518 -11.29 13.51 16.66
C TRP A 518 -12.53 14.34 16.36
N LEU A 519 -13.40 13.87 15.44
CA LEU A 519 -14.56 14.64 15.01
C LEU A 519 -15.58 14.87 16.14
N GLU A 520 -15.91 13.82 16.90
CA GLU A 520 -16.78 13.94 18.08
C GLU A 520 -16.20 14.82 19.20
N GLN A 521 -14.87 14.93 19.26
CA GLN A 521 -14.20 15.83 20.19
C GLN A 521 -14.23 17.31 19.72
N GLY A 522 -14.77 17.58 18.55
CA GLY A 522 -14.90 18.91 17.97
C GLY A 522 -13.76 19.30 17.02
N GLY A 523 -12.90 18.38 16.69
CA GLY A 523 -11.85 18.59 15.69
C GLY A 523 -12.39 18.56 14.24
N ALA A 524 -11.70 19.24 13.33
CA ALA A 524 -11.87 19.10 11.89
C ALA A 524 -10.80 18.15 11.32
N TYR A 525 -11.17 17.36 10.32
CA TYR A 525 -10.25 16.51 9.59
C TYR A 525 -10.12 16.99 8.14
N VAL A 526 -8.89 17.03 7.63
CA VAL A 526 -8.60 17.46 6.27
C VAL A 526 -7.76 16.39 5.57
N LEU A 527 -8.21 15.96 4.39
CA LEU A 527 -7.49 15.07 3.50
C LEU A 527 -7.02 15.86 2.29
N ALA A 528 -5.71 15.96 2.08
CA ALA A 528 -5.11 16.69 0.98
C ALA A 528 -4.75 15.74 -0.18
N ASN A 529 -5.22 16.05 -1.38
CA ASN A 529 -4.96 15.31 -2.62
C ASN A 529 -3.82 16.01 -3.38
N ILE A 530 -2.61 15.90 -2.83
CA ILE A 530 -1.41 16.59 -3.34
C ILE A 530 -0.76 15.82 -4.48
N ARG A 531 0.01 16.52 -5.34
CA ARG A 531 0.82 15.88 -6.39
C ARG A 531 1.69 14.77 -5.83
N GLY A 532 2.12 13.85 -6.68
CA GLY A 532 2.75 12.60 -6.27
C GLY A 532 1.75 11.48 -5.99
N GLY A 533 0.49 11.80 -5.68
CA GLY A 533 -0.63 10.85 -5.65
C GLY A 533 -1.13 10.45 -7.03
N GLY A 534 -2.16 9.59 -7.08
CA GLY A 534 -2.76 9.04 -8.31
C GLY A 534 -4.09 9.69 -8.71
N GLU A 535 -4.64 10.59 -7.92
CA GLU A 535 -6.02 11.06 -8.00
C GLU A 535 -6.42 11.65 -9.36
N PHE A 536 -5.42 12.18 -10.09
CA PHE A 536 -5.56 12.73 -11.45
C PHE A 536 -4.65 12.01 -12.45
N GLY A 537 -4.35 10.75 -12.19
CA GLY A 537 -3.60 9.88 -13.08
C GLY A 537 -2.08 10.07 -13.05
N PRO A 538 -1.38 9.45 -14.03
CA PRO A 538 0.10 9.41 -14.02
C PRO A 538 0.77 10.78 -14.06
N ALA A 539 0.17 11.76 -14.74
CA ALA A 539 0.73 13.11 -14.84
C ALA A 539 0.78 13.82 -13.48
N TRP A 540 -0.21 13.58 -12.60
CA TRP A 540 -0.26 14.11 -11.24
C TRP A 540 0.86 13.56 -10.36
N HIS A 541 1.13 12.27 -10.50
CA HIS A 541 2.26 11.60 -9.86
C HIS A 541 3.60 12.11 -10.39
N GLN A 542 3.79 12.07 -11.72
CA GLN A 542 5.05 12.44 -12.37
C GLN A 542 5.45 13.90 -12.12
N ALA A 543 4.46 14.79 -11.91
CA ALA A 543 4.71 16.18 -11.54
C ALA A 543 5.46 16.35 -10.22
N GLY A 544 5.49 15.32 -9.37
CA GLY A 544 6.16 15.30 -8.07
C GLY A 544 7.41 14.41 -7.99
N LEU A 545 7.84 13.75 -9.08
CA LEU A 545 8.98 12.84 -9.03
C LEU A 545 10.33 13.53 -8.91
N LYS A 546 11.27 12.89 -8.19
CA LYS A 546 12.69 13.25 -8.08
C LYS A 546 12.86 14.74 -7.77
N GLN A 547 13.61 15.49 -8.58
CA GLN A 547 13.86 16.92 -8.40
C GLN A 547 12.62 17.83 -8.45
N ASN A 548 11.48 17.31 -8.90
CA ASN A 548 10.21 18.01 -8.87
C ASN A 548 9.48 17.89 -7.51
N ARG A 549 10.01 17.10 -6.59
CA ARG A 549 9.31 16.71 -5.35
C ARG A 549 8.99 17.90 -4.42
N GLN A 550 9.69 19.00 -4.54
CA GLN A 550 9.34 20.22 -3.80
C GLN A 550 7.91 20.69 -4.07
N ARG A 551 7.34 20.40 -5.26
CA ARG A 551 5.94 20.72 -5.60
C ARG A 551 4.95 20.02 -4.68
N ILE A 552 5.24 18.79 -4.27
CA ILE A 552 4.42 18.03 -3.31
C ILE A 552 4.36 18.76 -1.96
N TYR A 553 5.51 19.23 -1.51
CA TYR A 553 5.65 19.96 -0.24
C TYR A 553 4.98 21.34 -0.31
N ASP A 554 5.16 22.05 -1.42
CA ASP A 554 4.49 23.33 -1.67
C ASP A 554 2.95 23.17 -1.73
N ASP A 555 2.44 22.07 -2.30
CA ASP A 555 1.01 21.74 -2.31
C ASP A 555 0.48 21.56 -0.89
N PHE A 556 1.15 20.75 -0.06
CA PHE A 556 0.70 20.50 1.31
C PHE A 556 0.76 21.75 2.18
N ILE A 557 1.82 22.54 2.05
CA ILE A 557 1.92 23.86 2.71
C ILE A 557 0.77 24.77 2.29
N SER A 558 0.44 24.81 1.00
CA SER A 558 -0.63 25.68 0.48
C SER A 558 -2.02 25.30 1.01
N VAL A 559 -2.27 23.99 1.24
CA VAL A 559 -3.50 23.55 1.90
C VAL A 559 -3.55 24.06 3.34
N GLY A 560 -2.44 23.93 4.08
CA GLY A 560 -2.34 24.47 5.45
C GLY A 560 -2.54 25.99 5.50
N GLU A 561 -1.93 26.72 4.57
CA GLU A 561 -2.09 28.18 4.46
C GLU A 561 -3.51 28.60 4.07
N ASP A 562 -4.17 27.85 3.18
CA ASP A 562 -5.58 28.11 2.82
C ASP A 562 -6.53 27.89 4.01
N LEU A 563 -6.30 26.85 4.82
CA LEU A 563 -7.07 26.59 6.03
C LEU A 563 -6.93 27.74 7.04
N VAL A 564 -5.73 28.29 7.20
CA VAL A 564 -5.49 29.46 8.06
C VAL A 564 -6.08 30.72 7.47
N ALA A 565 -5.84 30.99 6.19
CA ALA A 565 -6.32 32.20 5.50
C ALA A 565 -7.85 32.27 5.45
N THR A 566 -8.52 31.13 5.33
CA THR A 566 -9.99 31.05 5.34
C THR A 566 -10.59 31.06 6.76
N GLY A 567 -9.77 31.11 7.80
CA GLY A 567 -10.21 31.17 9.19
C GLY A 567 -10.75 29.85 9.75
N VAL A 568 -10.55 28.73 9.06
CA VAL A 568 -10.91 27.40 9.60
C VAL A 568 -10.10 27.09 10.86
N THR A 569 -8.81 27.37 10.83
CA THR A 569 -7.87 27.09 11.90
C THR A 569 -6.77 28.16 11.97
N SER A 570 -5.87 28.04 12.91
CA SER A 570 -4.63 28.83 13.01
C SER A 570 -3.42 27.91 13.23
N PRO A 571 -2.19 28.38 13.09
CA PRO A 571 -1.02 27.57 13.37
C PRO A 571 -1.03 26.92 14.76
N GLU A 572 -1.62 27.55 15.76
CA GLU A 572 -1.77 27.04 17.14
C GLU A 572 -2.72 25.84 17.21
N HIS A 573 -3.67 25.74 16.28
CA HIS A 573 -4.72 24.72 16.24
C HIS A 573 -4.58 23.76 15.05
N LEU A 574 -3.52 23.89 14.23
CA LEU A 574 -3.26 23.04 13.05
C LEU A 574 -2.20 21.98 13.36
N GLY A 575 -2.59 20.73 13.21
CA GLY A 575 -1.69 19.56 13.29
C GLY A 575 -1.66 18.79 11.99
N ILE A 576 -0.56 18.08 11.79
CA ILE A 576 -0.33 17.25 10.59
C ILE A 576 0.06 15.83 10.96
N MET A 577 -0.33 14.87 10.11
CA MET A 577 0.00 13.46 10.26
C MET A 577 0.22 12.81 8.91
N GLY A 578 1.20 11.89 8.84
CA GLY A 578 1.46 11.08 7.67
C GLY A 578 2.40 9.92 7.98
N GLY A 579 2.26 8.84 7.23
CA GLY A 579 3.04 7.61 7.40
C GLY A 579 3.84 7.23 6.17
N SER A 580 4.97 6.50 6.36
CA SER A 580 5.83 6.04 5.27
C SER A 580 6.34 7.22 4.42
N ASN A 581 6.04 7.29 3.13
CA ASN A 581 6.29 8.48 2.31
C ASN A 581 5.60 9.74 2.90
N GLY A 582 4.40 9.62 3.47
CA GLY A 582 3.77 10.70 4.25
C GLY A 582 4.56 11.06 5.51
N GLY A 583 5.32 10.13 6.09
CA GLY A 583 6.26 10.39 7.17
C GLY A 583 7.46 11.24 6.72
N LEU A 584 7.96 11.03 5.50
CA LEU A 584 8.93 11.94 4.87
C LEU A 584 8.32 13.35 4.70
N LEU A 585 7.09 13.43 4.18
CA LEU A 585 6.36 14.68 4.08
C LEU A 585 6.31 15.42 5.43
N MET A 586 5.97 14.71 6.52
CA MET A 586 5.93 15.30 7.87
C MET A 586 7.31 15.80 8.31
N GLY A 587 8.37 15.04 8.05
CA GLY A 587 9.75 15.46 8.36
C GLY A 587 10.19 16.70 7.61
N VAL A 588 9.79 16.82 6.33
CA VAL A 588 10.05 18.03 5.52
C VAL A 588 9.26 19.22 6.05
N MET A 589 7.99 19.01 6.41
CA MET A 589 7.16 20.07 7.00
C MET A 589 7.73 20.61 8.30
N LEU A 590 8.28 19.76 9.16
CA LEU A 590 9.00 20.17 10.37
C LEU A 590 10.14 21.14 10.05
N ASN A 591 10.92 20.87 9.00
CA ASN A 591 12.07 21.69 8.67
C ASN A 591 11.74 22.94 7.86
N GLN A 592 10.77 22.86 6.93
CA GLN A 592 10.47 23.97 6.02
C GLN A 592 9.50 24.99 6.63
N ARG A 593 8.53 24.53 7.40
CA ARG A 593 7.46 25.38 7.96
C ARG A 593 7.12 25.04 9.42
N PRO A 594 8.13 25.04 10.34
CA PRO A 594 7.86 24.78 11.76
C PRO A 594 6.91 25.80 12.39
N ASP A 595 6.71 26.94 11.76
CA ASP A 595 5.82 28.01 12.16
C ASP A 595 4.33 27.74 11.89
N LEU A 596 4.01 26.80 11.01
CA LEU A 596 2.65 26.56 10.52
C LEU A 596 1.89 25.45 11.29
N TRP A 597 2.62 24.60 12.01
CA TRP A 597 2.08 23.42 12.68
C TRP A 597 2.34 23.43 14.18
N ASN A 598 1.34 23.11 15.00
CA ASN A 598 1.51 22.95 16.46
C ASN A 598 1.63 21.46 16.87
N ALA A 599 1.23 20.54 16.00
CA ALA A 599 1.36 19.11 16.22
C ALA A 599 1.84 18.40 14.93
N VAL A 600 2.81 17.50 15.07
CA VAL A 600 3.34 16.72 13.93
C VAL A 600 3.51 15.26 14.34
N VAL A 601 2.71 14.37 13.75
CA VAL A 601 2.81 12.91 13.92
C VAL A 601 3.52 12.32 12.72
N VAL A 602 4.69 11.73 12.96
CA VAL A 602 5.63 11.22 11.94
C VAL A 602 5.67 9.71 12.05
N GLN A 603 4.92 9.00 11.19
CA GLN A 603 4.77 7.55 11.30
C GLN A 603 5.67 6.81 10.30
N VAL A 604 6.36 5.77 10.77
CA VAL A 604 7.23 4.85 9.97
C VAL A 604 7.99 5.57 8.84
N PRO A 605 8.72 6.66 9.14
CA PRO A 605 9.15 7.64 8.14
C PRO A 605 10.47 7.33 7.49
N LEU A 606 10.68 7.86 6.26
CA LEU A 606 12.00 8.09 5.68
C LEU A 606 12.49 9.49 6.08
N LEU A 607 13.58 9.62 6.82
CA LEU A 607 14.06 10.92 7.28
C LEU A 607 15.51 11.22 6.88
N ASP A 608 16.30 10.19 6.59
CA ASP A 608 17.68 10.33 6.09
C ASP A 608 17.71 9.92 4.62
N MET A 609 17.50 10.92 3.74
CA MET A 609 17.38 10.70 2.31
C MET A 609 18.75 10.54 1.61
N LEU A 610 19.83 10.75 2.32
CA LEU A 610 21.16 10.50 1.77
C LEU A 610 21.65 9.05 2.01
N ARG A 611 20.90 8.29 2.82
CA ARG A 611 21.21 6.90 3.14
C ARG A 611 20.05 5.93 2.89
N TYR A 612 18.86 6.43 2.52
CA TYR A 612 17.66 5.61 2.44
C TYR A 612 17.83 4.39 1.51
N HIS A 613 18.56 4.58 0.40
CA HIS A 613 18.82 3.53 -0.60
C HIS A 613 19.70 2.38 -0.08
N LEU A 614 20.41 2.58 1.03
CA LEU A 614 21.24 1.57 1.70
C LEU A 614 20.49 0.82 2.81
N LEU A 615 19.24 1.18 3.07
CA LEU A 615 18.49 0.73 4.23
C LEU A 615 17.26 -0.08 3.79
N LEU A 616 17.28 -1.40 4.01
CA LEU A 616 16.20 -2.34 3.69
C LEU A 616 15.72 -2.21 2.23
N ALA A 617 14.43 -1.96 2.01
CA ALA A 617 13.86 -1.86 0.66
C ALA A 617 14.19 -0.54 -0.06
N GLY A 618 14.98 0.35 0.55
CA GLY A 618 15.22 1.72 0.06
C GLY A 618 15.75 1.82 -1.36
N ALA A 619 16.61 0.88 -1.81
CA ALA A 619 17.14 0.89 -3.17
C ALA A 619 16.03 0.81 -4.23
N SER A 620 14.89 0.15 -3.95
CA SER A 620 13.76 0.04 -4.87
C SER A 620 13.02 1.37 -5.13
N TRP A 621 13.26 2.43 -4.32
CA TRP A 621 12.54 3.71 -4.40
C TRP A 621 13.33 4.83 -5.10
N VAL A 622 14.46 4.49 -5.71
CA VAL A 622 15.31 5.47 -6.39
C VAL A 622 14.56 6.16 -7.54
N ASP A 623 13.64 5.46 -8.18
CA ASP A 623 12.86 6.05 -9.27
C ASP A 623 11.80 7.06 -8.78
N GLU A 624 11.35 6.94 -7.54
CA GLU A 624 10.47 7.92 -6.89
C GLU A 624 11.24 9.15 -6.36
N TYR A 625 12.37 8.92 -5.68
CA TYR A 625 13.06 9.96 -4.93
C TYR A 625 14.32 10.52 -5.62
N GLY A 626 14.99 9.73 -6.45
CA GLY A 626 16.32 9.98 -6.95
C GLY A 626 17.42 9.29 -6.13
N SER A 627 18.56 8.98 -6.77
CA SER A 627 19.70 8.29 -6.14
C SER A 627 20.64 9.28 -5.46
N PRO A 628 21.00 9.06 -4.18
CA PRO A 628 22.09 9.80 -3.54
C PRO A 628 23.47 9.58 -4.18
N ASP A 629 23.64 8.53 -4.99
CA ASP A 629 24.90 8.22 -5.69
C ASP A 629 25.05 8.99 -7.00
N VAL A 630 23.95 9.61 -7.50
CA VAL A 630 23.94 10.50 -8.67
C VAL A 630 24.10 11.95 -8.18
N PRO A 631 25.18 12.66 -8.51
CA PRO A 631 25.47 13.98 -7.92
C PRO A 631 24.34 15.01 -8.04
N GLU A 632 23.66 15.06 -9.18
CA GLU A 632 22.57 16.01 -9.43
C GLU A 632 21.32 15.68 -8.59
N GLU A 633 20.99 14.39 -8.45
CA GLU A 633 19.87 13.91 -7.65
C GLU A 633 20.19 14.05 -6.16
N ARG A 634 21.43 13.73 -5.75
CA ARG A 634 21.93 13.97 -4.40
C ARG A 634 21.79 15.42 -3.98
N ALA A 635 22.21 16.36 -4.83
CA ALA A 635 22.12 17.78 -4.54
C ALA A 635 20.67 18.23 -4.25
N PHE A 636 19.70 17.64 -4.94
CA PHE A 636 18.29 17.87 -4.64
C PHE A 636 17.88 17.19 -3.32
N LEU A 637 18.24 15.91 -3.12
CA LEU A 637 17.91 15.17 -1.90
C LEU A 637 18.45 15.87 -0.64
N GLU A 638 19.61 16.48 -0.70
CA GLU A 638 20.18 17.30 0.38
C GLU A 638 19.25 18.46 0.77
N THR A 639 18.51 19.05 -0.17
CA THR A 639 17.60 20.16 0.13
C THR A 639 16.34 19.74 0.86
N ILE A 640 15.93 18.47 0.72
CA ILE A 640 14.67 17.97 1.28
C ILE A 640 14.87 16.95 2.42
N SER A 641 16.08 16.44 2.62
CA SER A 641 16.32 15.39 3.62
C SER A 641 16.11 15.90 5.05
N PRO A 642 15.10 15.43 5.78
CA PRO A 642 14.79 15.96 7.11
C PRO A 642 15.95 15.83 8.09
N TYR A 643 16.66 14.73 8.05
CA TYR A 643 17.76 14.45 8.96
C TYR A 643 18.95 15.42 8.76
N GLN A 644 19.33 15.73 7.51
CA GLN A 644 20.40 16.67 7.21
C GLN A 644 19.99 18.12 7.44
N ASN A 645 18.73 18.47 7.17
CA ASN A 645 18.20 19.83 7.31
C ASN A 645 17.72 20.18 8.72
N PHE A 646 17.92 19.30 9.71
CA PHE A 646 17.64 19.60 11.10
C PHE A 646 18.53 20.75 11.60
N ASP A 647 17.90 21.79 12.12
CA ASP A 647 18.56 22.95 12.70
C ASP A 647 18.02 23.21 14.11
N ALA A 648 18.87 22.99 15.13
CA ALA A 648 18.48 23.15 16.53
C ALA A 648 18.05 24.59 16.92
N ALA A 649 18.32 25.59 16.06
CA ALA A 649 17.90 26.97 16.31
C ALA A 649 16.46 27.26 15.85
N LYS A 650 15.83 26.37 15.10
CA LYS A 650 14.42 26.53 14.65
C LYS A 650 13.42 26.27 15.77
N PRO A 651 12.30 27.01 15.79
CA PRO A 651 11.25 26.84 16.79
C PRO A 651 10.33 25.65 16.40
N TYR A 652 10.85 24.43 16.49
CA TYR A 652 10.05 23.24 16.21
C TYR A 652 8.86 23.07 17.16
N PRO A 653 7.68 22.67 16.67
CA PRO A 653 6.69 22.06 17.54
C PRO A 653 7.26 20.78 18.14
N VAL A 654 6.64 20.24 19.18
CA VAL A 654 7.03 18.95 19.76
C VAL A 654 6.63 17.83 18.81
N PRO A 655 7.51 17.19 18.02
CA PRO A 655 7.11 16.13 17.11
C PRO A 655 6.87 14.81 17.86
N PHE A 656 6.00 13.97 17.32
CA PHE A 656 5.79 12.60 17.78
C PHE A 656 6.22 11.61 16.70
N PHE A 657 7.36 10.95 16.90
CA PHE A 657 7.87 9.90 16.02
C PHE A 657 7.31 8.54 16.42
N VAL A 658 6.73 7.83 15.46
CA VAL A 658 6.14 6.49 15.66
C VAL A 658 6.73 5.53 14.64
N THR A 659 7.27 4.39 15.08
CA THR A 659 7.83 3.36 14.19
C THR A 659 7.74 1.96 14.80
N SER A 660 8.34 0.97 14.15
CA SER A 660 8.38 -0.43 14.59
C SER A 660 9.75 -1.04 14.40
N THR A 661 10.18 -1.88 15.36
CA THR A 661 11.45 -2.61 15.28
C THR A 661 11.46 -3.64 14.13
N LYS A 662 10.33 -4.33 13.88
CA LYS A 662 10.22 -5.34 12.81
C LYS A 662 9.73 -4.76 11.49
N ASP A 663 9.79 -3.45 11.32
CA ASP A 663 9.59 -2.82 10.00
C ASP A 663 10.76 -3.21 9.09
N ASP A 664 10.47 -4.11 8.17
CA ASP A 664 11.42 -4.67 7.21
C ASP A 664 11.29 -4.03 5.81
N ARG A 665 10.58 -2.90 5.76
CA ARG A 665 10.38 -2.04 4.59
C ARG A 665 11.10 -0.72 4.76
N VAL A 666 10.65 0.10 5.72
CA VAL A 666 11.26 1.38 6.07
C VAL A 666 12.05 1.21 7.37
N HIS A 667 13.34 1.35 7.27
CA HIS A 667 14.25 1.09 8.37
C HIS A 667 13.96 1.97 9.60
N PRO A 668 13.78 1.42 10.82
CA PRO A 668 13.47 2.20 12.02
C PRO A 668 14.58 3.19 12.40
N GLY A 669 15.78 2.99 11.89
CA GLY A 669 16.93 3.92 12.05
C GLY A 669 16.63 5.34 11.60
N HIS A 670 15.74 5.55 10.62
CA HIS A 670 15.32 6.89 10.21
C HIS A 670 14.68 7.67 11.38
N ALA A 671 13.67 7.09 12.01
CA ALA A 671 13.00 7.70 13.15
C ALA A 671 13.91 7.80 14.37
N ARG A 672 14.67 6.73 14.66
CA ARG A 672 15.62 6.67 15.79
C ARG A 672 16.66 7.78 15.69
N LYS A 673 17.31 7.94 14.55
CA LYS A 673 18.37 8.94 14.34
C LYS A 673 17.82 10.37 14.43
N MET A 674 16.67 10.64 13.84
CA MET A 674 16.05 11.97 13.92
C MET A 674 15.66 12.32 15.36
N ALA A 675 14.99 11.42 16.07
CA ALA A 675 14.65 11.62 17.49
C ALA A 675 15.92 11.82 18.36
N LYS A 676 17.01 11.14 18.02
CA LYS A 676 18.31 11.33 18.70
C LYS A 676 18.92 12.70 18.45
N LYS A 677 18.71 13.32 17.28
CA LYS A 677 19.11 14.72 17.05
C LYS A 677 18.34 15.69 17.94
N PHE A 678 17.03 15.51 18.08
CA PHE A 678 16.22 16.31 19.02
C PHE A 678 16.72 16.15 20.47
N GLU A 679 16.97 14.91 20.90
CA GLU A 679 17.53 14.64 22.24
C GLU A 679 18.87 15.34 22.45
N ALA A 680 19.80 15.22 21.50
CA ALA A 680 21.12 15.82 21.59
C ALA A 680 21.09 17.36 21.59
N ALA A 681 20.10 17.95 20.93
CA ALA A 681 19.85 19.38 20.94
C ALA A 681 19.10 19.88 22.17
N GLY A 682 18.65 19.00 23.07
CA GLY A 682 17.83 19.34 24.22
C GLY A 682 16.42 19.83 23.85
N LEU A 683 15.95 19.52 22.64
CA LEU A 683 14.62 19.88 22.16
C LEU A 683 13.58 18.81 22.59
N PRO A 684 12.35 19.22 22.90
CA PRO A 684 11.30 18.27 23.28
C PRO A 684 10.84 17.46 22.05
N PHE A 685 10.58 16.18 22.27
CA PHE A 685 10.01 15.24 21.30
C PHE A 685 9.34 14.09 22.03
N LEU A 686 8.43 13.40 21.35
CA LEU A 686 7.89 12.11 21.74
C LEU A 686 8.35 11.03 20.76
N TYR A 687 8.50 9.82 21.26
CA TYR A 687 8.95 8.68 20.48
C TYR A 687 8.30 7.39 20.96
N TYR A 688 7.69 6.66 20.05
CA TYR A 688 7.15 5.33 20.32
C TYR A 688 7.53 4.36 19.22
N GLU A 689 8.14 3.24 19.60
CA GLU A 689 8.49 2.14 18.70
C GLU A 689 7.84 0.84 19.18
N ASN A 690 7.01 0.24 18.32
CA ASN A 690 6.46 -1.08 18.57
C ASN A 690 7.54 -2.13 18.32
N ILE A 691 7.85 -2.95 19.35
CA ILE A 691 8.94 -3.93 19.25
C ILE A 691 8.55 -5.13 18.39
N ASP A 692 7.27 -5.45 18.28
CA ASP A 692 6.77 -6.69 17.67
C ASP A 692 6.02 -6.45 16.34
N GLY A 693 5.76 -5.19 15.97
CA GLY A 693 5.02 -4.82 14.78
C GLY A 693 5.92 -4.60 13.55
N GLY A 694 5.42 -4.94 12.38
CA GLY A 694 6.00 -4.61 11.08
C GLY A 694 5.66 -3.18 10.62
N HIS A 695 5.67 -2.93 9.29
CA HIS A 695 5.44 -1.58 8.71
C HIS A 695 4.11 -0.92 9.09
N ALA A 696 3.09 -1.70 9.45
CA ALA A 696 1.84 -1.17 10.00
C ALA A 696 1.96 -0.61 11.43
N ALA A 697 3.16 -0.62 12.02
CA ALA A 697 3.48 -0.21 13.39
C ALA A 697 2.63 -0.91 14.47
N ALA A 698 2.06 -2.09 14.15
CA ALA A 698 1.29 -2.93 15.05
C ALA A 698 1.16 -4.35 14.48
N ALA A 699 1.30 -5.39 15.30
CA ALA A 699 1.11 -6.78 14.88
C ALA A 699 -0.35 -7.25 15.03
N ASN A 700 -1.16 -6.56 15.84
CA ASN A 700 -2.55 -6.91 16.14
C ASN A 700 -3.40 -5.66 16.46
N GLN A 701 -4.72 -5.88 16.63
CA GLN A 701 -5.70 -4.82 16.90
C GLN A 701 -5.43 -4.08 18.21
N THR A 702 -5.00 -4.79 19.27
CA THR A 702 -4.69 -4.18 20.57
C THR A 702 -3.52 -3.21 20.48
N GLU A 703 -2.45 -3.61 19.79
CA GLU A 703 -1.29 -2.75 19.57
C GLU A 703 -1.65 -1.56 18.69
N ARG A 704 -2.48 -1.80 17.65
CA ARG A 704 -3.00 -0.73 16.79
C ARG A 704 -3.84 0.27 17.58
N ALA A 705 -4.74 -0.20 18.46
CA ALA A 705 -5.55 0.67 19.32
C ALA A 705 -4.68 1.50 20.26
N LYS A 706 -3.68 0.87 20.89
CA LYS A 706 -2.71 1.55 21.78
C LYS A 706 -1.97 2.67 21.03
N ARG A 707 -1.38 2.36 19.88
CA ARG A 707 -0.67 3.35 19.06
C ARG A 707 -1.58 4.52 18.69
N THR A 708 -2.76 4.22 18.16
CA THR A 708 -3.74 5.24 17.77
C THR A 708 -4.17 6.12 18.94
N ALA A 709 -4.38 5.52 20.11
CA ALA A 709 -4.70 6.29 21.33
C ALA A 709 -3.57 7.24 21.74
N LEU A 710 -2.31 6.83 21.61
CA LEU A 710 -1.16 7.70 21.85
C LEU A 710 -1.13 8.89 20.88
N GLU A 711 -1.34 8.63 19.59
CA GLU A 711 -1.35 9.65 18.54
C GLU A 711 -2.46 10.68 18.77
N PHE A 712 -3.71 10.24 18.99
CA PHE A 712 -4.82 11.15 19.21
C PHE A 712 -4.79 11.84 20.59
N THR A 713 -4.19 11.22 21.61
CA THR A 713 -3.93 11.89 22.89
C THR A 713 -2.94 13.03 22.70
N TYR A 714 -1.85 12.80 21.97
CA TYR A 714 -0.88 13.84 21.63
C TYR A 714 -1.53 14.98 20.83
N LEU A 715 -2.25 14.67 19.75
CA LEU A 715 -2.94 15.65 18.92
C LEU A 715 -3.92 16.50 19.75
N SER A 716 -4.73 15.85 20.59
CA SER A 716 -5.70 16.56 21.43
C SER A 716 -5.04 17.47 22.46
N ARG A 717 -3.91 17.06 23.04
CA ARG A 717 -3.14 17.90 23.98
C ARG A 717 -2.61 19.16 23.30
N GLN A 718 -2.05 19.01 22.12
CA GLN A 718 -1.43 20.11 21.38
C GLN A 718 -2.45 21.07 20.79
N LEU A 719 -3.57 20.58 20.26
CA LEU A 719 -4.48 21.37 19.46
C LEU A 719 -5.77 21.79 20.19
N MET A 720 -6.20 21.03 21.19
CA MET A 720 -7.41 21.29 21.99
C MET A 720 -7.10 21.75 23.42
N GLY A 721 -5.82 21.75 23.81
CA GLY A 721 -5.38 22.08 25.14
C GLY A 721 -5.60 20.96 26.18
N PRO A 722 -5.40 21.25 27.49
CA PRO A 722 -5.56 20.26 28.56
C PRO A 722 -6.98 19.73 28.63
N ALA A 723 -7.13 18.45 28.97
CA ALA A 723 -8.44 17.84 29.17
C ALA A 723 -9.23 18.63 30.24
N SER A 724 -10.44 19.04 29.93
CA SER A 724 -11.35 19.61 30.93
C SER A 724 -11.63 18.56 31.99
N ALA A 725 -11.41 18.88 33.25
CA ALA A 725 -11.89 18.05 34.35
C ALA A 725 -13.42 17.93 34.24
N LYS A 726 -13.92 16.72 33.87
CA LYS A 726 -15.36 16.42 33.89
C LYS A 726 -15.82 16.18 35.32
#